data_5fa391227bfcaf0440b2f83ca1de32b0
#
_entry.id   5fa391227bfcaf0440b2f83ca1de32b0
#
_cell.length_a   1.000
_cell.length_b   1.000
_cell.length_c   1.000
_cell.angle_alpha   90.00
_cell.angle_beta   90.00
_cell.angle_gamma   90.00
#
_symmetry.space_group_name_H-M   'P 1'
#
loop_
_entity.id
_entity.type
_entity.pdbx_description
1 polymer ?
#
loop_
_entity_poly.entity_id
_entity_poly.type
_entity_poly.pdbx_seq_one_letter_code
_entity_poly.pdbx_strand_id
1 'polypeptide(L)'
;MKKTTSSPPFSHGLAPLALCVALAAPGFPLAAMANGTSPAGTLPLSPLSASFSPTRATNAADPTTSAANASTSAQTSSTSSQNSAQLPPTDAPSKTQTVLHFTVTRQDTHETLIGAAVRCQGVIAVTDNKGQCTIRLKNNPGRVHVEVTYIGCHKLVRTLTVPADGRIALALKDASQEMQSAVVTTQRKHTSVLQQSAAVKSADIEKGGAMSLAKLLETIPGVSSISTGGTIAKPVIQGMHSSRILLMNNGVRLESQSWGADHAPEVDYTGSSMVEVVKGAECIRYGFGAMGGVVLLNDAPLPYDSTHFHVKGSANVGYDTNARGVSGSGTLEAGYKRWGARVHGNYTKGGDYRTADYILNNTGYNNIALSAMLGYKDNNITATLLSSIYYQRSGIYYGSKISDLDQLMKRFEAGRPDPTTLRPFSYDIQPPFQQSQHFTVKGEVKWRINPDHRLDFVASFQENLRQEFENRKKQQWSWIPMQDLILKTFKLDATWNAQWHLWNMTTEAGLANTYQENFNYPGTKQPAFVPNFAALSMGGFALHKATFGRLQAALGLRYDFRVMSVNGYTSLSNYTYYDDFKLYSNFTMSLATHYQFSDKWDARANIGWSWRPPDINELYAIGLQDGSYWVVGNKNLASERGYKLVLGTKYRNTWFSVEPSVFFQRINSYIYDHIGTGKDRFHNHPSGKYPKFIYDQDDVKLYGGDIEATVKPLQGLTFVGKGEWMFARNLTHNDWLPFMPSDRYGLSATYELPLKKPQKYRSSLSLSGIYVTKQTRFDPDKDLVPDSPPAYFLLNGTAEFRIGLPQNRELKFMIVGDNILNALYKEYTDRFRYYAHERGSNFSLRTLFKF
;
A
#
# COMPACT_ATOMS: atom_id res chain seq x y z
N MET A 1 56.22 -4.11 7.04
CA MET A 1 55.42 -3.78 8.24
C MET A 1 53.94 -3.80 7.89
N LYS A 2 53.22 -4.84 8.25
CA LYS A 2 51.77 -4.99 8.01
C LYS A 2 51.03 -4.16 9.06
N LYS A 3 50.22 -3.19 8.65
CA LYS A 3 49.26 -2.54 9.51
C LYS A 3 47.87 -3.20 9.23
N THR A 4 47.42 -4.01 10.15
CA THR A 4 46.06 -4.50 10.27
C THR A 4 45.20 -3.36 10.78
N THR A 5 44.28 -2.88 9.97
CA THR A 5 43.20 -1.97 10.40
C THR A 5 42.08 -2.78 10.99
N SER A 6 41.94 -2.76 12.30
CA SER A 6 40.79 -3.30 13.03
C SER A 6 39.62 -2.35 12.91
N SER A 7 38.48 -2.85 12.42
CA SER A 7 37.18 -2.18 12.47
C SER A 7 36.70 -2.10 13.92
N PRO A 8 36.04 -1.01 14.35
CA PRO A 8 35.45 -0.94 15.69
C PRO A 8 34.21 -1.86 15.80
N PRO A 9 33.94 -2.42 16.99
CA PRO A 9 32.87 -3.39 17.17
C PRO A 9 31.47 -2.76 17.13
N PHE A 10 30.57 -3.45 16.47
CA PHE A 10 29.13 -3.23 16.47
C PHE A 10 28.56 -3.46 17.89
N SER A 11 28.22 -2.42 18.64
CA SER A 11 27.67 -2.59 20.00
C SER A 11 26.25 -2.01 20.23
N HIS A 12 25.54 -1.58 19.19
CA HIS A 12 24.18 -1.01 19.40
C HIS A 12 23.06 -1.61 18.52
N GLY A 13 23.26 -2.75 17.86
CA GLY A 13 22.29 -3.27 16.89
C GLY A 13 21.43 -4.48 17.33
N LEU A 14 21.63 -5.07 18.50
CA LEU A 14 20.97 -6.34 18.90
C LEU A 14 19.90 -6.22 19.98
N ALA A 15 19.75 -5.07 20.63
CA ALA A 15 18.74 -4.89 21.68
C ALA A 15 17.27 -5.05 21.22
N PRO A 16 16.85 -4.61 20.01
CA PRO A 16 15.48 -4.81 19.55
C PRO A 16 15.09 -6.26 19.23
N LEU A 17 16.05 -7.11 18.83
CA LEU A 17 15.75 -8.50 18.49
C LEU A 17 15.39 -9.36 19.72
N ALA A 18 16.00 -9.06 20.87
CA ALA A 18 15.69 -9.75 22.12
C ALA A 18 14.29 -9.37 22.65
N LEU A 19 13.81 -8.15 22.38
CA LEU A 19 12.49 -7.69 22.81
C LEU A 19 11.35 -8.32 21.99
N CYS A 20 11.58 -8.64 20.71
CA CYS A 20 10.57 -9.30 19.87
C CYS A 20 10.25 -10.74 20.34
N VAL A 21 11.19 -11.43 20.98
CA VAL A 21 10.99 -12.80 21.49
C VAL A 21 10.40 -12.79 22.90
N ALA A 22 10.70 -11.76 23.70
CA ALA A 22 10.21 -11.65 25.08
C ALA A 22 8.73 -11.22 25.22
N LEU A 23 8.17 -10.52 24.20
CA LEU A 23 6.75 -10.09 24.22
C LEU A 23 5.76 -11.19 23.79
N ALA A 24 6.24 -12.37 23.39
CA ALA A 24 5.41 -13.52 23.05
C ALA A 24 5.10 -14.45 24.24
N ALA A 25 5.57 -14.16 25.45
CA ALA A 25 5.27 -14.94 26.64
C ALA A 25 4.08 -14.34 27.43
N PRO A 26 3.05 -15.12 27.77
CA PRO A 26 1.91 -14.64 28.56
C PRO A 26 2.29 -14.50 30.02
N GLY A 27 2.34 -13.26 30.52
CA GLY A 27 2.42 -13.02 31.96
C GLY A 27 3.35 -11.88 32.39
N PHE A 28 3.03 -10.64 32.05
CA PHE A 28 3.57 -9.48 32.77
C PHE A 28 2.44 -8.53 33.20
N PRO A 29 2.38 -8.16 34.51
CA PRO A 29 1.37 -7.21 34.99
C PRO A 29 1.76 -5.78 34.64
N LEU A 30 0.77 -4.98 34.29
CA LEU A 30 0.81 -3.59 33.82
C LEU A 30 1.20 -2.55 34.91
N ALA A 31 1.97 -2.91 35.94
CA ALA A 31 2.21 -2.06 37.11
C ALA A 31 3.67 -1.60 37.33
N ALA A 32 4.53 -1.59 36.29
CA ALA A 32 5.94 -1.25 36.48
C ALA A 32 6.48 -0.18 35.52
N MET A 33 5.67 0.85 35.20
CA MET A 33 6.16 2.02 34.45
C MET A 33 5.96 3.34 35.24
N ALA A 34 6.25 3.32 36.48
CA ALA A 34 6.38 4.56 37.30
C ALA A 34 7.58 4.38 38.22
N ASN A 35 8.80 4.57 37.72
CA ASN A 35 9.98 5.00 38.49
C ASN A 35 11.24 4.74 37.63
N GLY A 36 11.65 5.76 36.92
CA GLY A 36 12.96 5.85 36.26
C GLY A 36 13.58 7.18 36.66
N THR A 37 14.41 7.14 37.65
CA THR A 37 15.20 8.27 38.15
C THR A 37 16.20 8.75 37.11
N SER A 38 16.11 10.02 36.74
CA SER A 38 17.10 10.75 35.95
C SER A 38 17.86 11.74 36.85
N PRO A 39 19.15 11.92 36.71
CA PRO A 39 19.87 12.92 37.57
C PRO A 39 19.78 14.33 36.96
N ALA A 40 19.29 15.19 37.79
CA ALA A 40 19.47 16.63 37.99
C ALA A 40 19.91 17.56 36.86
N GLY A 41 18.99 18.43 36.51
CA GLY A 41 19.21 19.73 35.86
C GLY A 41 17.97 20.59 36.06
N THR A 42 17.91 21.27 37.21
CA THR A 42 16.78 22.11 37.65
C THR A 42 16.65 23.38 36.84
N LEU A 43 15.47 23.61 36.21
CA LEU A 43 14.90 24.96 36.02
C LEU A 43 13.37 24.87 36.18
N PRO A 44 12.71 25.88 36.78
CA PRO A 44 11.38 25.74 37.36
C PRO A 44 10.25 25.91 36.37
N LEU A 45 9.33 24.98 36.37
CA LEU A 45 8.04 25.11 35.70
C LEU A 45 7.02 25.67 36.70
N SER A 46 6.50 26.84 36.41
CA SER A 46 5.33 27.41 37.14
C SER A 46 4.06 26.74 36.62
N PRO A 47 3.15 26.30 37.49
CA PRO A 47 1.89 25.72 37.06
C PRO A 47 0.84 26.82 36.80
N LEU A 48 0.31 26.87 35.61
CA LEU A 48 -0.92 27.58 35.28
C LEU A 48 -2.12 26.73 35.72
N SER A 49 -2.65 27.03 36.88
CA SER A 49 -3.94 26.56 37.36
C SER A 49 -5.06 27.38 36.72
N ALA A 50 -5.82 26.79 35.86
CA ALA A 50 -7.11 27.32 35.42
C ALA A 50 -8.21 26.63 36.22
N SER A 51 -8.72 27.34 37.20
CA SER A 51 -9.91 26.98 37.98
C SER A 51 -11.19 27.26 37.17
N PHE A 52 -11.98 26.23 36.90
CA PHE A 52 -13.37 26.39 36.49
C PHE A 52 -14.26 26.16 37.72
N SER A 53 -14.93 27.23 38.18
CA SER A 53 -16.02 27.14 39.15
C SER A 53 -17.37 27.01 38.40
N PRO A 54 -18.28 26.14 38.90
CA PRO A 54 -19.61 26.07 38.34
C PRO A 54 -20.56 27.03 39.01
N THR A 55 -21.20 27.89 38.27
CA THR A 55 -22.31 28.72 38.70
C THR A 55 -23.62 27.94 38.71
N ARG A 56 -24.18 27.85 39.87
CA ARG A 56 -25.48 27.28 40.22
C ARG A 56 -26.56 28.35 39.99
N ALA A 57 -27.60 28.06 39.24
CA ALA A 57 -28.85 28.83 39.29
C ALA A 57 -30.01 27.90 39.58
N THR A 58 -30.77 28.34 40.57
CA THR A 58 -31.85 27.66 41.26
C THR A 58 -33.22 28.05 40.72
N ASN A 59 -34.13 27.09 40.81
CA ASN A 59 -35.62 27.20 41.08
C ASN A 59 -36.50 27.94 40.05
N ALA A 60 -37.68 27.54 39.73
CA ALA A 60 -38.75 26.89 40.47
C ALA A 60 -39.92 26.52 39.54
N ALA A 61 -40.68 25.58 39.97
CA ALA A 61 -42.11 25.42 40.17
C ALA A 61 -42.92 24.63 39.13
N ASP A 62 -43.33 23.51 39.61
CA ASP A 62 -44.58 22.78 39.34
C ASP A 62 -45.84 23.64 39.65
N PRO A 63 -47.06 23.28 39.31
CA PRO A 63 -47.64 21.95 39.24
C PRO A 63 -48.91 21.75 38.34
N THR A 64 -49.36 20.47 38.34
CA THR A 64 -50.76 19.98 38.30
C THR A 64 -51.39 19.65 36.97
N THR A 65 -51.80 18.49 36.87
CA THR A 65 -52.98 17.61 37.06
C THR A 65 -53.46 17.09 35.72
N SER A 66 -53.91 15.94 35.47
CA SER A 66 -54.71 14.93 36.17
C SER A 66 -55.03 13.82 35.18
N ALA A 67 -54.92 12.59 35.57
CA ALA A 67 -55.90 11.52 35.61
C ALA A 67 -56.60 11.18 34.26
N ALA A 68 -56.89 9.98 33.89
CA ALA A 68 -57.23 8.75 34.61
C ALA A 68 -57.34 7.57 33.64
N ASN A 69 -57.05 6.37 34.14
CA ASN A 69 -57.80 5.11 34.10
C ASN A 69 -58.22 4.54 32.73
N ALA A 70 -58.22 3.24 32.48
CA ALA A 70 -58.25 2.03 33.27
C ALA A 70 -57.94 0.84 32.36
N SER A 71 -57.15 -0.10 32.83
CA SER A 71 -57.50 -1.47 33.18
C SER A 71 -58.41 -2.25 32.20
N THR A 72 -58.02 -3.46 31.75
CA THR A 72 -58.21 -4.72 32.42
C THR A 72 -57.68 -5.88 31.59
N SER A 73 -56.79 -6.62 32.14
CA SER A 73 -56.65 -8.06 32.32
C SER A 73 -57.63 -9.00 31.63
N ALA A 74 -57.14 -10.12 31.09
CA ALA A 74 -57.46 -11.47 31.56
C ALA A 74 -56.65 -12.54 30.82
N GLN A 75 -56.08 -13.39 31.64
CA GLN A 75 -55.55 -14.72 31.34
C GLN A 75 -56.74 -15.71 31.02
N THR A 76 -56.40 -16.80 30.28
CA THR A 76 -56.45 -18.19 30.75
C THR A 76 -56.39 -19.14 29.55
N SER A 77 -55.34 -19.98 29.46
CA SER A 77 -55.27 -21.41 29.84
C SER A 77 -56.06 -22.42 29.00
N SER A 78 -55.23 -23.30 28.36
CA SER A 78 -55.32 -24.77 28.24
C SER A 78 -56.64 -25.45 27.88
N THR A 79 -56.69 -26.34 26.93
CA THR A 79 -56.64 -27.80 27.14
C THR A 79 -56.92 -28.60 25.85
N SER A 80 -56.24 -29.71 25.76
CA SER A 80 -56.34 -30.83 24.84
C SER A 80 -57.74 -31.36 24.64
N SER A 81 -58.07 -31.91 23.48
CA SER A 81 -58.67 -33.25 23.36
C SER A 81 -58.67 -33.76 21.93
N GLN A 82 -58.34 -35.04 21.86
CA GLN A 82 -58.47 -35.94 20.72
C GLN A 82 -59.91 -36.09 20.34
N ASN A 83 -60.24 -36.27 19.09
CA ASN A 83 -61.15 -37.25 18.65
C ASN A 83 -61.03 -37.73 17.22
N SER A 84 -60.85 -38.99 17.05
CA SER A 84 -60.95 -39.85 15.91
C SER A 84 -62.27 -39.89 15.27
N ALA A 85 -62.36 -39.84 13.93
CA ALA A 85 -63.52 -40.44 13.19
C ALA A 85 -62.99 -40.90 11.80
N GLN A 86 -63.47 -42.11 11.51
CA GLN A 86 -63.14 -42.97 10.38
C GLN A 86 -63.76 -42.55 9.03
N LEU A 87 -63.09 -43.02 7.97
CA LEU A 87 -63.34 -43.14 6.55
C LEU A 87 -64.75 -43.47 6.04
N PRO A 88 -65.04 -43.22 4.73
CA PRO A 88 -64.76 -44.27 3.74
C PRO A 88 -64.10 -43.85 2.42
N PRO A 89 -63.76 -44.82 1.57
CA PRO A 89 -62.75 -44.69 0.54
C PRO A 89 -63.28 -44.32 -0.84
N THR A 90 -62.54 -43.62 -1.66
CA THR A 90 -62.62 -43.65 -3.10
C THR A 90 -61.30 -43.60 -3.74
N ASP A 91 -61.01 -44.58 -4.56
CA ASP A 91 -59.85 -44.77 -5.41
C ASP A 91 -59.56 -43.58 -6.33
N ALA A 92 -58.30 -43.12 -6.29
CA ALA A 92 -57.63 -42.36 -7.38
C ALA A 92 -56.16 -42.81 -7.48
N PRO A 93 -55.57 -42.91 -8.65
CA PRO A 93 -54.31 -43.65 -8.87
C PRO A 93 -53.14 -42.99 -8.19
N SER A 94 -52.33 -43.79 -7.50
CA SER A 94 -51.06 -43.50 -6.86
C SER A 94 -50.13 -42.74 -7.80
N LYS A 95 -49.84 -41.46 -7.50
CA LYS A 95 -48.75 -40.68 -8.10
C LYS A 95 -47.44 -41.31 -7.63
N THR A 96 -46.76 -42.04 -8.51
CA THR A 96 -45.44 -42.66 -8.28
C THR A 96 -44.43 -41.57 -7.88
N GLN A 97 -44.09 -41.51 -6.61
CA GLN A 97 -42.99 -40.68 -6.13
C GLN A 97 -41.68 -41.29 -6.58
N THR A 98 -40.87 -40.54 -7.31
CA THR A 98 -39.48 -40.92 -7.67
C THR A 98 -38.53 -40.47 -6.57
N VAL A 99 -37.79 -41.43 -5.97
CA VAL A 99 -36.80 -41.16 -4.93
C VAL A 99 -35.44 -41.25 -5.58
N LEU A 100 -34.65 -40.16 -5.47
CA LEU A 100 -33.30 -40.05 -6.01
C LEU A 100 -32.32 -39.99 -4.88
N HIS A 101 -31.30 -40.87 -4.88
CA HIS A 101 -30.19 -40.91 -3.94
C HIS A 101 -28.93 -40.36 -4.62
N PHE A 102 -28.46 -39.24 -4.15
CA PHE A 102 -27.27 -38.60 -4.64
C PHE A 102 -26.07 -38.93 -3.74
N THR A 103 -24.92 -39.25 -4.36
CA THR A 103 -23.62 -39.33 -3.69
C THR A 103 -22.71 -38.28 -4.33
N VAL A 104 -22.16 -37.37 -3.54
CA VAL A 104 -21.32 -36.29 -4.03
C VAL A 104 -19.90 -36.47 -3.50
N THR A 105 -18.94 -36.53 -4.44
CA THR A 105 -17.52 -36.69 -4.13
C THR A 105 -16.69 -35.60 -4.83
N ARG A 106 -15.46 -35.40 -4.39
CA ARG A 106 -14.46 -34.59 -5.06
C ARG A 106 -13.84 -35.41 -6.21
N GLN A 107 -13.69 -34.79 -7.38
CA GLN A 107 -13.24 -35.50 -8.59
C GLN A 107 -11.82 -36.04 -8.48
N ASP A 108 -10.92 -35.30 -7.84
CA ASP A 108 -9.49 -35.57 -7.82
C ASP A 108 -9.07 -36.51 -6.68
N THR A 109 -9.74 -36.45 -5.52
CA THR A 109 -9.40 -37.21 -4.32
C THR A 109 -10.37 -38.34 -4.02
N HIS A 110 -11.54 -38.37 -4.70
CA HIS A 110 -12.69 -39.24 -4.40
C HIS A 110 -13.25 -39.10 -2.98
N GLU A 111 -12.85 -38.02 -2.26
CA GLU A 111 -13.34 -37.71 -0.92
C GLU A 111 -14.82 -37.37 -0.97
N THR A 112 -15.62 -37.88 -0.01
CA THR A 112 -17.04 -37.55 0.09
C THR A 112 -17.25 -36.13 0.59
N LEU A 113 -18.11 -35.35 -0.10
CA LEU A 113 -18.35 -33.96 0.23
C LEU A 113 -19.55 -33.83 1.17
N ILE A 114 -19.27 -33.56 2.44
CA ILE A 114 -20.25 -33.34 3.53
C ILE A 114 -20.77 -31.91 3.46
N GLY A 115 -22.09 -31.72 3.42
CA GLY A 115 -22.69 -30.38 3.35
C GLY A 115 -22.78 -29.79 1.94
N ALA A 116 -22.60 -30.58 0.88
CA ALA A 116 -22.83 -30.15 -0.48
C ALA A 116 -24.33 -29.94 -0.73
N ALA A 117 -24.72 -28.80 -1.28
CA ALA A 117 -26.12 -28.51 -1.62
C ALA A 117 -26.43 -29.05 -3.03
N VAL A 118 -27.34 -30.00 -3.09
CA VAL A 118 -27.86 -30.61 -4.32
C VAL A 118 -29.27 -30.05 -4.59
N ARG A 119 -29.43 -29.36 -5.72
CA ARG A 119 -30.72 -28.88 -6.21
C ARG A 119 -31.16 -29.71 -7.39
N CYS A 120 -32.31 -30.32 -7.31
CA CYS A 120 -32.89 -31.11 -8.39
C CYS A 120 -34.39 -30.75 -8.58
N GLN A 121 -34.75 -30.29 -9.80
CA GLN A 121 -36.12 -29.88 -10.15
C GLN A 121 -36.76 -28.90 -9.09
N GLY A 122 -35.94 -27.97 -8.56
CA GLY A 122 -36.40 -26.98 -7.58
C GLY A 122 -36.35 -27.45 -6.12
N VAL A 123 -36.17 -28.74 -5.85
CA VAL A 123 -35.99 -29.28 -4.49
C VAL A 123 -34.52 -29.24 -4.11
N ILE A 124 -34.18 -28.79 -2.90
CA ILE A 124 -32.83 -28.72 -2.39
C ILE A 124 -32.65 -29.70 -1.23
N ALA A 125 -31.56 -30.46 -1.26
CA ALA A 125 -31.11 -31.31 -0.16
C ALA A 125 -29.59 -31.07 0.07
N VAL A 126 -29.12 -31.33 1.29
CA VAL A 126 -27.71 -31.20 1.69
C VAL A 126 -27.17 -32.57 2.01
N THR A 127 -25.96 -32.88 1.57
CA THR A 127 -25.30 -34.16 1.80
C THR A 127 -24.91 -34.35 3.26
N ASP A 128 -25.08 -35.58 3.74
CA ASP A 128 -24.76 -36.04 5.09
C ASP A 128 -23.22 -36.32 5.27
N ASN A 129 -22.86 -36.94 6.40
CA ASN A 129 -21.49 -37.31 6.74
C ASN A 129 -20.87 -38.40 5.84
N LYS A 130 -21.64 -39.02 4.95
CA LYS A 130 -21.19 -39.95 3.92
C LYS A 130 -21.24 -39.34 2.53
N GLY A 131 -21.48 -38.03 2.44
CA GLY A 131 -21.64 -37.32 1.16
C GLY A 131 -22.91 -37.69 0.41
N GLN A 132 -23.95 -38.16 1.11
CA GLN A 132 -25.19 -38.65 0.51
C GLN A 132 -26.38 -37.76 0.86
N CYS A 133 -27.30 -37.59 -0.11
CA CYS A 133 -28.58 -36.96 0.16
C CYS A 133 -29.68 -37.60 -0.68
N THR A 134 -30.94 -37.45 -0.23
CA THR A 134 -32.13 -38.03 -0.91
C THR A 134 -33.10 -36.92 -1.29
N ILE A 135 -33.50 -36.90 -2.54
CA ILE A 135 -34.54 -35.98 -3.05
C ILE A 135 -35.73 -36.77 -3.56
N ARG A 136 -36.92 -36.40 -3.11
CA ARG A 136 -38.22 -37.02 -3.52
C ARG A 136 -38.91 -36.08 -4.49
N LEU A 137 -39.20 -36.57 -5.68
CA LEU A 137 -39.92 -35.85 -6.74
C LEU A 137 -41.35 -36.35 -6.84
N LYS A 138 -42.32 -35.46 -7.05
CA LYS A 138 -43.74 -35.78 -7.16
C LYS A 138 -44.13 -36.53 -8.43
N ASN A 139 -43.28 -36.50 -9.47
CA ASN A 139 -43.49 -37.20 -10.76
C ASN A 139 -42.19 -37.88 -11.18
N ASN A 140 -42.25 -38.85 -12.07
CA ASN A 140 -41.06 -39.43 -12.71
C ASN A 140 -40.74 -38.68 -14.03
N PRO A 141 -39.78 -37.70 -14.02
CA PRO A 141 -39.52 -36.83 -15.16
C PRO A 141 -38.64 -37.46 -16.23
N GLY A 142 -38.23 -38.74 -16.11
CA GLY A 142 -37.31 -39.41 -17.04
C GLY A 142 -35.90 -38.73 -17.14
N ARG A 143 -35.86 -37.41 -17.11
CA ARG A 143 -34.63 -36.60 -17.05
C ARG A 143 -34.75 -35.53 -15.96
N VAL A 144 -33.67 -35.32 -15.21
CA VAL A 144 -33.60 -34.35 -14.15
C VAL A 144 -32.48 -33.35 -14.36
N HIS A 145 -32.77 -32.10 -14.09
CA HIS A 145 -31.76 -31.03 -14.05
C HIS A 145 -31.21 -30.92 -12.63
N VAL A 146 -29.95 -31.21 -12.47
CA VAL A 146 -29.27 -31.25 -11.18
C VAL A 146 -28.17 -30.17 -11.15
N GLU A 147 -28.21 -29.38 -10.08
CA GLU A 147 -27.21 -28.38 -9.73
C GLU A 147 -26.59 -28.75 -8.39
N VAL A 148 -25.26 -28.81 -8.31
CA VAL A 148 -24.55 -29.11 -7.06
C VAL A 148 -23.54 -28.00 -6.79
N THR A 149 -23.57 -27.49 -5.55
CA THR A 149 -22.64 -26.47 -5.07
C THR A 149 -22.00 -26.92 -3.76
N TYR A 150 -20.68 -26.69 -3.66
CA TYR A 150 -19.90 -26.95 -2.47
C TYR A 150 -18.76 -25.92 -2.37
N ILE A 151 -18.43 -25.51 -1.13
CA ILE A 151 -17.36 -24.54 -0.88
C ILE A 151 -16.01 -25.15 -1.33
N GLY A 152 -15.30 -24.46 -2.20
CA GLY A 152 -14.01 -24.92 -2.73
C GLY A 152 -14.09 -25.81 -3.98
N CYS A 153 -15.30 -26.04 -4.52
CA CYS A 153 -15.50 -26.78 -5.78
C CYS A 153 -16.24 -25.95 -6.82
N HIS A 154 -15.98 -26.24 -8.10
CA HIS A 154 -16.77 -25.64 -9.18
C HIS A 154 -18.21 -26.13 -9.13
N LYS A 155 -19.16 -25.22 -9.32
CA LYS A 155 -20.57 -25.53 -9.45
C LYS A 155 -20.77 -26.51 -10.59
N LEU A 156 -21.41 -27.66 -10.31
CA LEU A 156 -21.78 -28.66 -11.30
C LEU A 156 -23.23 -28.45 -11.70
N VAL A 157 -23.50 -28.31 -13.01
CA VAL A 157 -24.83 -28.27 -13.59
C VAL A 157 -24.92 -29.33 -14.68
N ARG A 158 -25.82 -30.30 -14.51
CA ARG A 158 -26.03 -31.39 -15.49
C ARG A 158 -27.50 -31.77 -15.62
N THR A 159 -27.87 -32.13 -16.82
CA THR A 159 -29.16 -32.83 -17.08
C THR A 159 -28.85 -34.31 -17.23
N LEU A 160 -29.45 -35.12 -16.33
CA LEU A 160 -29.20 -36.54 -16.21
C LEU A 160 -30.48 -37.33 -16.52
N THR A 161 -30.36 -38.51 -17.12
CA THR A 161 -31.43 -39.48 -17.20
C THR A 161 -31.53 -40.20 -15.87
N VAL A 162 -32.74 -40.33 -15.30
CA VAL A 162 -32.97 -41.00 -14.03
C VAL A 162 -32.65 -42.50 -14.18
N PRO A 163 -31.68 -43.04 -13.41
CA PRO A 163 -31.42 -44.47 -13.40
C PRO A 163 -32.57 -45.27 -12.80
N ALA A 164 -32.75 -46.52 -13.17
CA ALA A 164 -33.80 -47.38 -12.67
C ALA A 164 -33.72 -47.63 -11.14
N ASP A 165 -32.54 -47.61 -10.58
CA ASP A 165 -32.24 -47.74 -9.15
C ASP A 165 -32.27 -46.39 -8.37
N GLY A 166 -32.54 -45.28 -9.04
CA GLY A 166 -32.58 -43.94 -8.46
C GLY A 166 -31.26 -43.42 -7.89
N ARG A 167 -30.12 -44.07 -8.12
CA ARG A 167 -28.79 -43.71 -7.58
C ARG A 167 -27.99 -42.89 -8.58
N ILE A 168 -27.54 -41.73 -8.13
CA ILE A 168 -26.78 -40.78 -8.95
C ILE A 168 -25.48 -40.37 -8.23
N ALA A 169 -24.33 -40.71 -8.82
CA ALA A 169 -23.03 -40.27 -8.33
C ALA A 169 -22.59 -39.01 -9.09
N LEU A 170 -22.16 -37.99 -8.34
CA LEU A 170 -21.71 -36.72 -8.88
C LEU A 170 -20.33 -36.39 -8.32
N ALA A 171 -19.40 -36.05 -9.19
CA ALA A 171 -18.06 -35.64 -8.79
C ALA A 171 -17.85 -34.15 -9.12
N LEU A 172 -17.48 -33.37 -8.12
CA LEU A 172 -17.20 -31.96 -8.26
C LEU A 172 -15.69 -31.73 -8.46
N LYS A 173 -15.37 -30.89 -9.42
CA LYS A 173 -13.98 -30.48 -9.68
C LYS A 173 -13.55 -29.46 -8.63
N ASP A 174 -12.35 -29.64 -8.06
CA ASP A 174 -11.77 -28.71 -7.11
C ASP A 174 -11.51 -27.34 -7.77
N ALA A 175 -11.91 -26.27 -7.08
CA ALA A 175 -11.65 -24.89 -7.50
C ALA A 175 -10.29 -24.34 -6.99
N SER A 176 -9.47 -25.19 -6.39
CA SER A 176 -8.22 -24.79 -5.72
C SER A 176 -7.17 -24.12 -6.63
N GLN A 177 -7.24 -24.32 -7.94
CA GLN A 177 -6.37 -23.61 -8.90
C GLN A 177 -6.87 -22.19 -9.25
N GLU A 178 -8.18 -21.92 -9.11
CA GLU A 178 -8.72 -20.57 -9.24
C GLU A 178 -8.76 -19.83 -7.90
N MET A 179 -8.60 -20.50 -6.77
CA MET A 179 -8.62 -19.85 -5.45
C MET A 179 -7.44 -18.89 -5.23
N GLN A 180 -6.29 -19.04 -5.87
CA GLN A 180 -5.26 -17.99 -5.85
C GLN A 180 -5.72 -16.73 -6.62
N SER A 181 -6.44 -16.89 -7.71
CA SER A 181 -7.14 -15.79 -8.39
C SER A 181 -8.39 -15.36 -7.63
N ALA A 182 -9.09 -16.30 -6.94
CA ALA A 182 -10.31 -16.03 -6.17
C ALA A 182 -10.03 -15.42 -4.79
N VAL A 183 -8.88 -15.68 -4.16
CA VAL A 183 -8.44 -14.94 -2.95
C VAL A 183 -8.17 -13.49 -3.31
N VAL A 184 -7.53 -13.20 -4.42
CA VAL A 184 -7.40 -11.84 -4.95
C VAL A 184 -8.77 -11.26 -5.34
N THR A 185 -9.69 -12.07 -5.89
CA THR A 185 -11.02 -11.63 -6.29
C THR A 185 -11.98 -11.52 -5.10
N THR A 186 -11.80 -12.32 -4.05
CA THR A 186 -12.60 -12.24 -2.81
C THR A 186 -12.10 -11.11 -1.91
N GLN A 187 -10.81 -10.83 -1.89
CA GLN A 187 -10.28 -9.59 -1.32
C GLN A 187 -10.69 -8.36 -2.13
N ARG A 188 -10.79 -8.45 -3.47
CA ARG A 188 -11.42 -7.39 -4.31
C ARG A 188 -12.91 -7.19 -4.01
N LYS A 189 -13.63 -8.16 -3.46
CA LYS A 189 -15.01 -7.95 -3.00
C LYS A 189 -15.11 -7.09 -1.73
N HIS A 190 -14.00 -6.93 -0.99
CA HIS A 190 -13.92 -5.98 0.12
C HIS A 190 -13.39 -4.60 -0.28
N THR A 191 -12.67 -4.48 -1.40
CA THR A 191 -12.42 -3.18 -2.03
C THR A 191 -13.73 -2.77 -2.72
N SER A 192 -14.31 -1.70 -2.27
CA SER A 192 -15.56 -1.14 -2.80
C SER A 192 -15.45 -1.02 -4.32
N VAL A 193 -16.43 -1.54 -5.05
CA VAL A 193 -16.52 -1.37 -6.52
C VAL A 193 -16.54 0.11 -6.91
N LEU A 194 -16.87 0.97 -5.95
CA LEU A 194 -16.85 2.44 -6.04
C LEU A 194 -15.43 3.01 -6.08
N GLN A 195 -14.41 2.28 -5.59
CA GLN A 195 -13.04 2.74 -5.62
C GLN A 195 -12.43 2.54 -7.01
N GLN A 196 -11.85 3.60 -7.57
CA GLN A 196 -10.93 3.45 -8.67
C GLN A 196 -9.58 2.99 -8.12
N SER A 197 -9.40 1.70 -8.05
CA SER A 197 -8.18 1.09 -7.55
C SER A 197 -7.56 0.18 -8.60
N ALA A 198 -6.24 0.14 -8.60
CA ALA A 198 -5.46 -0.76 -9.40
C ALA A 198 -4.45 -1.50 -8.52
N ALA A 199 -4.37 -2.81 -8.66
CA ALA A 199 -3.46 -3.65 -7.90
C ALA A 199 -2.30 -4.14 -8.76
N VAL A 200 -1.12 -4.19 -8.17
CA VAL A 200 0.05 -4.86 -8.75
C VAL A 200 -0.23 -6.37 -8.82
N LYS A 201 0.09 -6.99 -9.94
CA LYS A 201 -0.05 -8.44 -10.11
C LYS A 201 0.96 -9.18 -9.22
N SER A 202 0.57 -10.29 -8.62
CA SER A 202 1.48 -11.11 -7.80
C SER A 202 2.76 -11.52 -8.55
N ALA A 203 2.65 -11.77 -9.86
CA ALA A 203 3.81 -12.06 -10.72
C ALA A 203 4.82 -10.89 -10.76
N ASP A 204 4.37 -9.64 -10.68
CA ASP A 204 5.27 -8.48 -10.70
C ASP A 204 5.92 -8.27 -9.32
N ILE A 205 5.21 -8.59 -8.22
CA ILE A 205 5.80 -8.64 -6.87
C ILE A 205 6.92 -9.71 -6.82
N GLU A 206 6.67 -10.90 -7.35
CA GLU A 206 7.63 -12.01 -7.39
C GLU A 206 8.90 -11.69 -8.21
N LYS A 207 8.77 -10.86 -9.26
CA LYS A 207 9.90 -10.36 -10.06
C LYS A 207 10.71 -9.26 -9.35
N GLY A 208 10.05 -8.51 -8.48
CA GLY A 208 10.54 -7.21 -7.99
C GLY A 208 11.85 -7.23 -7.19
N GLY A 209 12.14 -8.26 -6.42
CA GLY A 209 13.36 -8.49 -5.62
C GLY A 209 14.14 -7.27 -5.13
N ALA A 210 15.01 -6.70 -5.93
CA ALA A 210 15.84 -5.53 -5.64
C ALA A 210 15.21 -4.19 -6.11
N MET A 211 14.00 -4.21 -6.69
CA MET A 211 13.31 -3.02 -7.19
C MET A 211 12.71 -2.22 -6.04
N SER A 212 12.71 -0.89 -6.12
CA SER A 212 12.01 -0.05 -5.14
C SER A 212 10.49 -0.18 -5.28
N LEU A 213 9.74 0.07 -4.19
CA LEU A 213 8.27 0.10 -4.23
C LEU A 213 7.75 1.06 -5.31
N ALA A 214 8.35 2.23 -5.47
CA ALA A 214 7.95 3.22 -6.48
C ALA A 214 8.05 2.66 -7.91
N LYS A 215 9.15 2.00 -8.23
CA LYS A 215 9.35 1.35 -9.54
C LYS A 215 8.38 0.18 -9.77
N LEU A 216 8.06 -0.60 -8.73
CA LEU A 216 7.03 -1.64 -8.81
C LEU A 216 5.66 -1.04 -9.17
N LEU A 217 5.31 0.10 -8.58
CA LEU A 217 4.03 0.77 -8.80
C LEU A 217 3.90 1.39 -10.20
N GLU A 218 4.99 1.66 -10.93
CA GLU A 218 4.95 2.10 -12.35
C GLU A 218 4.32 1.07 -13.30
N THR A 219 4.11 -0.17 -12.83
CA THR A 219 3.31 -1.16 -13.58
C THR A 219 1.82 -0.79 -13.65
N ILE A 220 1.35 0.16 -12.83
CA ILE A 220 -0.03 0.66 -12.78
C ILE A 220 -0.15 1.93 -13.62
N PRO A 221 -1.09 2.04 -14.57
CA PRO A 221 -1.31 3.25 -15.35
C PRO A 221 -1.59 4.48 -14.48
N GLY A 222 -1.04 5.65 -14.85
CA GLY A 222 -1.14 6.90 -14.08
C GLY A 222 -0.31 6.92 -12.80
N VAL A 223 0.67 6.00 -12.68
CA VAL A 223 1.65 5.97 -11.60
C VAL A 223 3.06 6.00 -12.19
N SER A 224 3.84 6.98 -11.79
CA SER A 224 5.26 7.16 -12.10
C SER A 224 6.07 7.27 -10.81
N SER A 225 7.34 7.65 -10.89
CA SER A 225 8.17 7.90 -9.72
C SER A 225 8.90 9.23 -9.81
N ILE A 226 9.20 9.81 -8.65
CA ILE A 226 10.23 10.82 -8.47
C ILE A 226 11.40 10.17 -7.78
N SER A 227 12.62 10.39 -8.28
CA SER A 227 13.82 9.72 -7.79
C SER A 227 14.95 10.70 -7.50
N THR A 228 15.87 10.24 -6.66
CA THR A 228 17.18 10.85 -6.42
C THR A 228 18.22 9.75 -6.63
N GLY A 229 18.57 9.54 -7.91
CA GLY A 229 19.38 8.40 -8.35
C GLY A 229 18.64 7.05 -8.29
N GLY A 230 19.36 5.97 -8.52
CA GLY A 230 18.77 4.65 -8.79
C GLY A 230 18.16 3.90 -7.59
N THR A 231 18.43 4.33 -6.35
CA THR A 231 18.03 3.60 -5.12
C THR A 231 16.98 4.30 -4.28
N ILE A 232 16.80 5.61 -4.46
CA ILE A 232 15.87 6.44 -3.69
C ILE A 232 14.75 6.88 -4.64
N ALA A 233 13.53 6.37 -4.43
CA ALA A 233 12.39 6.74 -5.27
C ALA A 233 11.07 6.73 -4.49
N LYS A 234 10.20 7.70 -4.76
CA LYS A 234 8.83 7.79 -4.25
C LYS A 234 7.81 7.66 -5.38
N PRO A 235 6.64 7.07 -5.13
CA PRO A 235 5.58 7.01 -6.12
C PRO A 235 5.00 8.39 -6.40
N VAL A 236 4.63 8.61 -7.65
CA VAL A 236 3.86 9.76 -8.14
C VAL A 236 2.55 9.23 -8.70
N ILE A 237 1.42 9.65 -8.16
CA ILE A 237 0.09 9.24 -8.61
C ILE A 237 -0.62 10.45 -9.20
N GLN A 238 -0.90 10.44 -10.50
CA GLN A 238 -1.55 11.54 -11.20
C GLN A 238 -0.88 12.90 -10.91
N GLY A 239 0.48 12.93 -10.92
CA GLY A 239 1.32 14.09 -10.66
C GLY A 239 1.50 14.49 -9.19
N MET A 240 0.85 13.81 -8.28
CA MET A 240 1.00 14.02 -6.85
C MET A 240 2.05 13.09 -6.28
N HIS A 241 2.89 13.60 -5.38
CA HIS A 241 3.95 12.82 -4.71
C HIS A 241 4.09 13.22 -3.23
N SER A 242 4.95 12.52 -2.52
CA SER A 242 5.35 12.77 -1.12
C SER A 242 4.13 12.80 -0.18
N SER A 243 3.96 13.81 0.62
CA SER A 243 2.90 13.96 1.63
C SER A 243 1.45 14.00 1.08
N ARG A 244 1.29 14.06 -0.24
CA ARG A 244 -0.02 13.98 -0.91
C ARG A 244 -0.44 12.55 -1.24
N ILE A 245 0.45 11.57 -1.03
CA ILE A 245 0.19 10.14 -1.17
C ILE A 245 0.38 9.49 0.19
N LEU A 246 -0.63 8.75 0.65
CA LEU A 246 -0.49 7.97 1.87
C LEU A 246 0.04 6.58 1.54
N LEU A 247 1.05 6.15 2.27
CA LEU A 247 1.55 4.78 2.24
C LEU A 247 1.06 4.05 3.49
N MET A 248 0.30 2.97 3.28
CA MET A 248 -0.31 2.19 4.36
C MET A 248 0.27 0.77 4.34
N ASN A 249 0.93 0.37 5.40
CA ASN A 249 1.42 -1.00 5.57
C ASN A 249 0.55 -1.73 6.59
N ASN A 250 -0.21 -2.75 6.14
CA ASN A 250 -1.14 -3.49 6.99
C ASN A 250 -2.08 -2.57 7.82
N GLY A 251 -2.56 -1.48 7.22
CA GLY A 251 -3.45 -0.49 7.87
C GLY A 251 -2.75 0.55 8.74
N VAL A 252 -1.41 0.52 8.85
CA VAL A 252 -0.61 1.55 9.54
C VAL A 252 -0.02 2.51 8.51
N ARG A 253 -0.26 3.81 8.68
CA ARG A 253 0.34 4.86 7.84
C ARG A 253 1.82 5.01 8.16
N LEU A 254 2.66 5.07 7.13
CA LEU A 254 4.08 5.38 7.24
C LEU A 254 4.25 6.90 7.38
N GLU A 255 4.49 7.36 8.58
CA GLU A 255 4.58 8.80 8.90
C GLU A 255 5.96 9.40 8.57
N SER A 256 7.00 8.58 8.42
CA SER A 256 8.36 8.98 8.02
C SER A 256 8.43 9.58 6.60
N GLN A 257 7.34 9.51 5.81
CA GLN A 257 7.32 10.02 4.46
C GLN A 257 7.24 11.55 4.34
N SER A 258 6.99 12.25 5.45
CA SER A 258 6.88 13.71 5.53
C SER A 258 8.22 14.46 5.63
N TRP A 259 9.36 13.78 5.68
CA TRP A 259 10.68 14.41 5.84
C TRP A 259 11.30 14.98 4.56
N GLY A 260 10.75 14.71 3.39
CA GLY A 260 11.24 15.24 2.13
C GLY A 260 10.92 14.36 0.93
N ALA A 261 11.13 14.88 -0.28
CA ALA A 261 10.90 14.12 -1.52
C ALA A 261 11.95 13.00 -1.73
N ASP A 262 13.11 13.14 -1.14
CA ASP A 262 14.32 12.34 -1.43
C ASP A 262 14.54 11.18 -0.44
N HIS A 263 13.46 10.71 0.17
CA HIS A 263 13.52 9.59 1.12
C HIS A 263 12.65 8.45 0.62
N ALA A 264 13.27 7.30 0.29
CA ALA A 264 12.54 6.10 -0.12
C ALA A 264 11.64 5.61 1.03
N PRO A 265 10.47 5.03 0.73
CA PRO A 265 9.61 4.41 1.74
C PRO A 265 10.31 3.25 2.47
N GLU A 266 10.32 3.30 3.80
CA GLU A 266 10.91 2.25 4.65
C GLU A 266 9.92 1.10 4.84
N VAL A 267 9.65 0.37 3.77
CA VAL A 267 8.70 -0.74 3.76
C VAL A 267 9.16 -1.88 2.85
N ASP A 268 8.94 -3.09 3.30
CA ASP A 268 9.10 -4.29 2.48
C ASP A 268 7.76 -4.70 1.87
N TYR A 269 7.71 -4.70 0.53
CA TYR A 269 6.52 -5.13 -0.21
C TYR A 269 6.55 -6.62 -0.57
N THR A 270 7.68 -7.32 -0.40
CA THR A 270 7.85 -8.71 -0.86
C THR A 270 7.01 -9.71 -0.05
N GLY A 271 6.67 -9.36 1.20
CA GLY A 271 5.74 -10.10 2.05
C GLY A 271 4.27 -9.84 1.77
N SER A 272 3.95 -8.76 1.03
CA SER A 272 2.58 -8.38 0.77
C SER A 272 1.91 -9.30 -0.24
N SER A 273 0.70 -9.76 0.06
CA SER A 273 -0.13 -10.51 -0.89
C SER A 273 -0.80 -9.61 -1.92
N MET A 274 -0.97 -8.33 -1.58
CA MET A 274 -1.59 -7.32 -2.42
C MET A 274 -0.93 -5.95 -2.19
N VAL A 275 -0.49 -5.34 -3.28
CA VAL A 275 -0.07 -3.93 -3.33
C VAL A 275 -1.07 -3.22 -4.23
N GLU A 276 -1.79 -2.25 -3.70
CA GLU A 276 -2.91 -1.58 -4.36
C GLU A 276 -2.73 -0.07 -4.33
N VAL A 277 -3.05 0.59 -5.42
CA VAL A 277 -3.15 2.06 -5.50
C VAL A 277 -4.60 2.45 -5.58
N VAL A 278 -5.08 3.18 -4.59
CA VAL A 278 -6.42 3.75 -4.54
C VAL A 278 -6.34 5.20 -5.02
N LYS A 279 -7.03 5.48 -6.13
CA LYS A 279 -7.14 6.82 -6.72
C LYS A 279 -8.53 7.38 -6.44
N GLY A 280 -8.64 8.69 -6.16
CA GLY A 280 -9.94 9.37 -6.05
C GLY A 280 -10.43 9.59 -4.62
N ALA A 281 -11.70 9.94 -4.49
CA ALA A 281 -12.26 10.58 -3.31
C ALA A 281 -12.54 9.64 -2.11
N GLU A 282 -12.59 8.33 -2.29
CA GLU A 282 -12.81 7.38 -1.17
C GLU A 282 -11.62 7.25 -0.21
N CYS A 283 -10.53 7.96 -0.48
CA CYS A 283 -9.37 7.99 0.41
C CYS A 283 -9.65 8.61 1.79
N ILE A 284 -10.86 9.14 1.99
CA ILE A 284 -11.31 9.84 3.21
C ILE A 284 -11.11 9.04 4.50
N ARG A 285 -11.27 7.72 4.46
CA ARG A 285 -11.09 6.83 5.62
C ARG A 285 -9.65 6.82 6.15
N TYR A 286 -8.66 7.15 5.30
CA TYR A 286 -7.25 7.01 5.62
C TYR A 286 -6.64 8.28 6.25
N GLY A 287 -7.37 9.40 6.26
CA GLY A 287 -6.94 10.65 6.87
C GLY A 287 -6.63 11.77 5.88
N PHE A 288 -6.25 12.91 6.42
CA PHE A 288 -5.80 14.04 5.61
C PHE A 288 -4.53 13.71 4.82
N GLY A 289 -4.28 14.43 3.73
CA GLY A 289 -3.10 14.22 2.87
C GLY A 289 -3.30 13.17 1.77
N ALA A 290 -4.44 12.49 1.70
CA ALA A 290 -4.75 11.54 0.61
C ALA A 290 -5.21 12.25 -0.69
N MET A 291 -4.63 13.40 -1.04
CA MET A 291 -5.04 14.22 -2.19
C MET A 291 -4.68 13.55 -3.53
N GLY A 292 -3.53 12.90 -3.60
CA GLY A 292 -3.07 12.13 -4.77
C GLY A 292 -3.68 10.72 -4.81
N GLY A 293 -3.77 10.09 -3.66
CA GLY A 293 -4.22 8.71 -3.51
C GLY A 293 -3.61 8.01 -2.31
N VAL A 294 -3.84 6.71 -2.21
CA VAL A 294 -3.32 5.85 -1.14
C VAL A 294 -2.70 4.60 -1.74
N VAL A 295 -1.52 4.24 -1.30
CA VAL A 295 -0.88 2.96 -1.59
C VAL A 295 -1.11 2.03 -0.40
N LEU A 296 -1.72 0.88 -0.64
CA LEU A 296 -2.03 -0.13 0.36
C LEU A 296 -1.13 -1.34 0.15
N LEU A 297 -0.36 -1.68 1.16
CA LEU A 297 0.39 -2.93 1.24
C LEU A 297 -0.29 -3.81 2.29
N ASN A 298 -0.88 -4.91 1.86
CA ASN A 298 -1.61 -5.79 2.75
C ASN A 298 -1.11 -7.23 2.61
N ASP A 299 -0.88 -7.85 3.74
CA ASP A 299 -0.58 -9.27 3.81
C ASP A 299 -1.83 -10.12 3.59
N ALA A 300 -1.65 -11.39 3.22
CA ALA A 300 -2.74 -12.34 3.19
C ALA A 300 -3.31 -12.57 4.60
N PRO A 301 -4.60 -12.92 4.75
CA PRO A 301 -5.13 -13.37 6.02
C PRO A 301 -4.30 -14.52 6.60
N LEU A 302 -4.16 -14.55 7.93
CA LEU A 302 -3.51 -15.68 8.60
C LEU A 302 -4.30 -16.98 8.41
N PRO A 303 -3.66 -18.14 8.40
CA PRO A 303 -4.30 -19.43 8.17
C PRO A 303 -5.05 -19.92 9.42
N TYR A 304 -6.21 -19.30 9.69
CA TYR A 304 -7.12 -19.74 10.74
C TYR A 304 -7.99 -20.93 10.29
N ASP A 305 -8.80 -21.43 11.20
CA ASP A 305 -9.87 -22.42 10.94
C ASP A 305 -9.37 -23.76 10.41
N SER A 306 -8.11 -24.11 10.68
CA SER A 306 -7.57 -25.42 10.39
C SER A 306 -7.94 -26.44 11.47
N THR A 307 -8.45 -27.59 11.08
CA THR A 307 -8.71 -28.70 11.99
C THR A 307 -7.43 -29.45 12.37
N HIS A 308 -6.40 -29.33 11.52
CA HIS A 308 -5.09 -29.93 11.70
C HIS A 308 -4.02 -28.84 11.67
N PHE A 309 -2.91 -29.10 12.38
CA PHE A 309 -1.73 -28.24 12.24
C PHE A 309 -1.21 -28.34 10.82
N HIS A 310 -1.06 -27.18 10.17
CA HIS A 310 -0.47 -27.12 8.86
C HIS A 310 0.54 -25.99 8.76
N VAL A 311 1.52 -26.17 7.90
CA VAL A 311 2.55 -25.20 7.58
C VAL A 311 2.61 -25.06 6.08
N LYS A 312 2.69 -23.82 5.61
CA LYS A 312 2.96 -23.48 4.23
C LYS A 312 3.96 -22.33 4.17
N GLY A 313 4.65 -22.23 3.04
CA GLY A 313 5.63 -21.16 2.92
C GLY A 313 6.07 -20.92 1.50
N SER A 314 6.91 -19.90 1.34
CA SER A 314 7.58 -19.59 0.08
C SER A 314 8.99 -19.07 0.34
N ALA A 315 9.89 -19.36 -0.58
CA ALA A 315 11.22 -18.80 -0.63
C ALA A 315 11.50 -18.30 -2.05
N ASN A 316 12.01 -17.08 -2.19
CA ASN A 316 12.39 -16.48 -3.46
C ASN A 316 13.84 -16.00 -3.35
N VAL A 317 14.71 -16.46 -4.24
CA VAL A 317 16.10 -16.03 -4.35
C VAL A 317 16.37 -15.49 -5.73
N GLY A 318 17.18 -14.44 -5.81
CA GLY A 318 17.49 -13.78 -7.06
C GLY A 318 18.90 -13.22 -7.14
N TYR A 319 19.41 -13.10 -8.36
CA TYR A 319 20.66 -12.43 -8.71
C TYR A 319 20.41 -11.44 -9.84
N ASP A 320 20.91 -10.22 -9.70
CA ASP A 320 20.80 -9.12 -10.66
C ASP A 320 22.18 -8.79 -11.24
N THR A 321 22.31 -8.75 -12.58
CA THR A 321 23.62 -8.58 -13.22
C THR A 321 24.15 -7.15 -13.17
N ASN A 322 23.28 -6.13 -13.23
CA ASN A 322 23.72 -4.72 -13.32
C ASN A 322 24.46 -4.28 -12.07
N ALA A 323 23.82 -4.34 -10.90
CA ALA A 323 24.45 -4.02 -9.62
C ALA A 323 25.18 -5.22 -8.99
N ARG A 324 25.30 -6.35 -9.70
CA ARG A 324 25.76 -7.65 -9.17
C ARG A 324 25.06 -7.99 -7.86
N GLY A 325 23.76 -7.70 -7.82
CA GLY A 325 22.95 -7.75 -6.60
C GLY A 325 22.43 -9.14 -6.30
N VAL A 326 22.24 -9.41 -5.02
CA VAL A 326 21.56 -10.61 -4.53
C VAL A 326 20.31 -10.22 -3.76
N SER A 327 19.28 -11.02 -3.89
CA SER A 327 18.03 -10.85 -3.12
C SER A 327 17.54 -12.20 -2.63
N GLY A 328 16.97 -12.23 -1.43
CA GLY A 328 16.34 -13.40 -0.85
C GLY A 328 15.17 -13.00 0.02
N SER A 329 13.99 -13.58 -0.21
CA SER A 329 12.84 -13.40 0.66
C SER A 329 12.18 -14.73 0.99
N GLY A 330 11.60 -14.83 2.17
CA GLY A 330 10.94 -16.04 2.61
C GLY A 330 9.75 -15.74 3.52
N THR A 331 8.68 -16.50 3.36
CA THR A 331 7.49 -16.45 4.21
C THR A 331 7.19 -17.83 4.73
N LEU A 332 6.98 -17.95 6.03
CA LEU A 332 6.50 -19.15 6.68
C LEU A 332 5.19 -18.85 7.40
N GLU A 333 4.17 -19.65 7.15
CA GLU A 333 2.86 -19.54 7.79
C GLU A 333 2.49 -20.85 8.48
N ALA A 334 1.93 -20.74 9.68
CA ALA A 334 1.42 -21.87 10.43
C ALA A 334 0.00 -21.58 10.92
N GLY A 335 -0.84 -22.61 10.90
CA GLY A 335 -2.22 -22.52 11.38
C GLY A 335 -2.59 -23.74 12.24
N TYR A 336 -3.30 -23.47 13.34
CA TYR A 336 -3.86 -24.50 14.20
C TYR A 336 -5.11 -23.99 14.92
N LYS A 337 -6.26 -24.58 14.60
CA LYS A 337 -7.56 -24.16 15.16
C LYS A 337 -7.77 -22.66 14.97
N ARG A 338 -7.91 -21.93 16.07
CA ARG A 338 -8.17 -20.48 16.12
C ARG A 338 -6.91 -19.63 15.99
N TRP A 339 -5.73 -20.24 16.00
CA TRP A 339 -4.45 -19.54 15.94
C TRP A 339 -3.84 -19.59 14.55
N GLY A 340 -3.28 -18.48 14.15
CA GLY A 340 -2.50 -18.37 12.92
C GLY A 340 -1.26 -17.54 13.17
N ALA A 341 -0.16 -17.90 12.56
CA ALA A 341 1.10 -17.18 12.65
C ALA A 341 1.74 -17.04 11.26
N ARG A 342 2.50 -15.97 11.06
CA ARG A 342 3.35 -15.72 9.89
C ARG A 342 4.65 -15.10 10.32
N VAL A 343 5.73 -15.54 9.71
CA VAL A 343 7.03 -14.87 9.74
C VAL A 343 7.46 -14.63 8.29
N HIS A 344 7.94 -13.43 8.02
CA HIS A 344 8.48 -13.06 6.72
C HIS A 344 9.82 -12.36 6.91
N GLY A 345 10.78 -12.68 6.04
CA GLY A 345 12.08 -12.01 5.99
C GLY A 345 12.50 -11.70 4.56
N ASN A 346 13.21 -10.59 4.38
CA ASN A 346 13.79 -10.17 3.11
C ASN A 346 15.18 -9.59 3.31
N TYR A 347 16.08 -9.93 2.40
CA TYR A 347 17.43 -9.39 2.33
C TYR A 347 17.75 -9.03 0.89
N THR A 348 18.24 -7.81 0.66
CA THR A 348 18.74 -7.39 -0.65
C THR A 348 20.04 -6.61 -0.50
N LYS A 349 21.03 -6.92 -1.34
CA LYS A 349 22.31 -6.21 -1.40
C LYS A 349 22.76 -6.08 -2.84
N GLY A 350 23.21 -4.90 -3.22
CA GLY A 350 23.86 -4.63 -4.52
C GLY A 350 24.99 -3.62 -4.38
N GLY A 351 25.91 -3.65 -5.32
CA GLY A 351 26.98 -2.68 -5.44
C GLY A 351 26.58 -1.52 -6.36
N ASP A 352 27.57 -0.84 -6.89
CA ASP A 352 27.43 0.27 -7.83
C ASP A 352 26.60 -0.15 -9.05
N TYR A 353 25.62 0.63 -9.46
CA TYR A 353 24.92 0.32 -10.70
C TYR A 353 25.66 0.87 -11.92
N ARG A 354 25.42 0.17 -13.04
CA ARG A 354 25.97 0.55 -14.34
C ARG A 354 24.88 1.21 -15.19
N THR A 355 25.18 2.39 -15.74
CA THR A 355 24.41 2.97 -16.85
C THR A 355 24.71 2.21 -18.14
N ALA A 356 24.18 2.60 -19.28
CA ALA A 356 24.54 1.99 -20.54
C ALA A 356 26.03 2.20 -20.92
N ASP A 357 26.68 3.22 -20.36
CA ASP A 357 28.00 3.70 -20.78
C ASP A 357 29.09 3.66 -19.68
N TYR A 358 28.71 3.85 -18.41
CA TYR A 358 29.66 3.93 -17.30
C TYR A 358 29.08 3.35 -15.99
N ILE A 359 29.95 3.10 -15.01
CA ILE A 359 29.55 2.73 -13.65
C ILE A 359 29.31 3.99 -12.84
N LEU A 360 28.18 4.12 -12.18
CA LEU A 360 27.89 5.22 -11.28
C LEU A 360 28.28 4.83 -9.86
N ASN A 361 29.38 5.39 -9.41
CA ASN A 361 30.02 5.02 -8.16
C ASN A 361 29.24 5.47 -6.92
N ASN A 362 29.38 4.73 -5.82
CA ASN A 362 28.73 4.96 -4.54
C ASN A 362 27.20 4.89 -4.62
N THR A 363 26.68 3.96 -5.42
CA THR A 363 25.24 3.72 -5.58
C THR A 363 24.82 2.35 -5.08
N GLY A 364 25.66 1.69 -4.27
CA GLY A 364 25.36 0.43 -3.63
C GLY A 364 24.25 0.57 -2.59
N TYR A 365 23.58 -0.56 -2.27
CA TYR A 365 22.50 -0.61 -1.31
C TYR A 365 22.53 -1.92 -0.50
N ASN A 366 21.92 -1.85 0.70
CA ASN A 366 21.72 -2.99 1.58
C ASN A 366 20.41 -2.80 2.36
N ASN A 367 19.43 -3.72 2.18
CA ASN A 367 18.15 -3.68 2.86
C ASN A 367 17.90 -5.01 3.58
N ILE A 368 17.34 -4.93 4.78
CA ILE A 368 16.95 -6.06 5.60
C ILE A 368 15.55 -5.79 6.13
N ALA A 369 14.65 -6.75 5.99
CA ALA A 369 13.33 -6.69 6.57
C ALA A 369 13.01 -8.00 7.31
N LEU A 370 12.33 -7.86 8.45
CA LEU A 370 11.79 -8.99 9.19
C LEU A 370 10.42 -8.58 9.74
N SER A 371 9.42 -9.43 9.58
CA SER A 371 8.11 -9.24 10.19
C SER A 371 7.57 -10.53 10.78
N ALA A 372 6.82 -10.40 11.86
CA ALA A 372 6.12 -11.50 12.52
C ALA A 372 4.67 -11.07 12.81
N MET A 373 3.73 -11.94 12.53
CA MET A 373 2.31 -11.73 12.79
C MET A 373 1.74 -12.96 13.52
N LEU A 374 1.06 -12.71 14.62
CA LEU A 374 0.30 -13.70 15.38
C LEU A 374 -1.17 -13.28 15.40
N GLY A 375 -2.08 -14.23 15.24
CA GLY A 375 -3.49 -13.94 15.26
C GLY A 375 -4.31 -15.02 15.95
N TYR A 376 -5.40 -14.57 16.54
CA TYR A 376 -6.46 -15.39 17.12
C TYR A 376 -7.79 -15.03 16.48
N LYS A 377 -8.58 -16.03 16.12
CA LYS A 377 -9.91 -15.82 15.52
C LYS A 377 -10.92 -16.82 16.06
N ASP A 378 -12.03 -16.30 16.54
CA ASP A 378 -13.22 -17.07 16.81
C ASP A 378 -14.45 -16.48 16.09
N ASN A 379 -15.67 -16.85 16.52
CA ASN A 379 -16.91 -16.39 15.89
C ASN A 379 -17.11 -14.87 16.00
N ASN A 380 -16.69 -14.25 17.10
CA ASN A 380 -16.99 -12.87 17.45
C ASN A 380 -15.75 -11.97 17.44
N ILE A 381 -14.57 -12.52 17.69
CA ILE A 381 -13.34 -11.73 17.85
C ILE A 381 -12.30 -12.24 16.86
N THR A 382 -11.65 -11.28 16.18
CA THR A 382 -10.39 -11.50 15.47
C THR A 382 -9.37 -10.54 16.04
N ALA A 383 -8.32 -11.06 16.66
CA ALA A 383 -7.23 -10.26 17.19
C ALA A 383 -5.93 -10.59 16.45
N THR A 384 -5.14 -9.59 16.11
CA THR A 384 -3.83 -9.75 15.46
C THR A 384 -2.80 -8.85 16.11
N LEU A 385 -1.58 -9.37 16.25
CA LEU A 385 -0.39 -8.65 16.66
C LEU A 385 0.64 -8.78 15.55
N LEU A 386 1.10 -7.64 15.03
CA LEU A 386 2.16 -7.53 14.03
C LEU A 386 3.35 -6.80 14.65
N SER A 387 4.55 -7.32 14.41
CA SER A 387 5.81 -6.61 14.66
C SER A 387 6.68 -6.68 13.42
N SER A 388 7.32 -5.58 13.06
CA SER A 388 8.23 -5.53 11.91
C SER A 388 9.38 -4.58 12.13
N ILE A 389 10.52 -4.92 11.52
CA ILE A 389 11.70 -4.07 11.42
C ILE A 389 12.15 -4.02 9.96
N TYR A 390 12.50 -2.83 9.51
CA TYR A 390 13.07 -2.58 8.20
C TYR A 390 14.34 -1.74 8.36
N TYR A 391 15.44 -2.20 7.82
CA TYR A 391 16.72 -1.48 7.75
C TYR A 391 17.09 -1.26 6.30
N GLN A 392 17.50 -0.04 5.97
CA GLN A 392 18.02 0.34 4.66
C GLN A 392 19.27 1.17 4.80
N ARG A 393 20.28 0.90 3.95
CA ARG A 393 21.42 1.76 3.71
C ARG A 393 21.62 1.90 2.21
N SER A 394 21.65 3.15 1.72
CA SER A 394 21.77 3.48 0.31
C SER A 394 22.87 4.51 0.09
N GLY A 395 23.82 4.18 -0.76
CA GLY A 395 24.85 5.11 -1.20
C GLY A 395 24.26 6.18 -2.11
N ILE A 396 24.84 7.37 -2.09
CA ILE A 396 24.47 8.52 -2.92
C ILE A 396 25.66 8.86 -3.80
N TYR A 397 25.39 9.08 -5.09
CA TYR A 397 26.42 9.47 -6.03
C TYR A 397 27.09 10.78 -5.58
N TYR A 398 28.40 10.75 -5.37
CA TYR A 398 29.15 11.88 -4.83
C TYR A 398 29.65 12.89 -5.89
N GLY A 399 29.51 12.61 -7.16
CA GLY A 399 29.91 13.48 -8.26
C GLY A 399 29.03 14.73 -8.45
N SER A 400 27.96 14.87 -7.67
CA SER A 400 27.17 16.10 -7.55
C SER A 400 27.86 17.17 -6.69
N LYS A 401 28.86 16.80 -5.88
CA LYS A 401 29.60 17.72 -5.03
C LYS A 401 30.65 18.53 -5.82
N ILE A 402 30.53 19.85 -5.84
CA ILE A 402 31.30 20.76 -6.65
C ILE A 402 31.75 21.97 -5.82
N SER A 403 32.99 22.38 -5.99
CA SER A 403 33.63 23.41 -5.17
C SER A 403 33.19 24.84 -5.54
N ASP A 404 32.92 25.10 -6.82
CA ASP A 404 32.61 26.42 -7.35
C ASP A 404 31.50 26.38 -8.42
N LEU A 405 31.01 27.56 -8.80
CA LEU A 405 29.91 27.69 -9.74
C LEU A 405 30.29 27.26 -11.17
N ASP A 406 31.50 27.57 -11.62
CA ASP A 406 31.89 27.25 -12.99
C ASP A 406 32.00 25.74 -13.20
N GLN A 407 32.53 25.02 -12.22
CA GLN A 407 32.53 23.55 -12.25
C GLN A 407 31.12 22.97 -12.21
N LEU A 408 30.21 23.58 -11.43
CA LEU A 408 28.79 23.14 -11.38
C LEU A 408 28.12 23.32 -12.74
N MET A 409 28.32 24.49 -13.38
CA MET A 409 27.76 24.75 -14.71
C MET A 409 28.32 23.81 -15.76
N LYS A 410 29.65 23.60 -15.78
CA LYS A 410 30.29 22.60 -16.66
C LYS A 410 29.72 21.19 -16.45
N ARG A 411 29.39 20.83 -15.21
CA ARG A 411 28.77 19.54 -14.91
C ARG A 411 27.35 19.44 -15.46
N PHE A 412 26.58 20.51 -15.37
CA PHE A 412 25.24 20.57 -15.95
C PHE A 412 25.29 20.48 -17.49
N GLU A 413 26.23 21.21 -18.13
CA GLU A 413 26.45 21.15 -19.57
C GLU A 413 26.85 19.74 -20.04
N ALA A 414 27.75 19.07 -19.30
CA ALA A 414 28.19 17.72 -19.61
C ALA A 414 27.05 16.69 -19.39
N GLY A 415 26.15 16.91 -18.42
CA GLY A 415 25.03 16.04 -18.10
C GLY A 415 25.42 14.62 -17.69
N ARG A 416 26.70 14.40 -17.33
CA ARG A 416 27.29 13.10 -16.98
C ARG A 416 28.47 13.29 -16.04
N PRO A 417 28.90 12.24 -15.32
CA PRO A 417 30.09 12.28 -14.48
C PRO A 417 31.34 12.66 -15.30
N ASP A 418 32.27 13.39 -14.67
CA ASP A 418 33.60 13.59 -15.20
C ASP A 418 34.35 12.25 -15.30
N PRO A 419 34.90 11.86 -16.46
CA PRO A 419 35.59 10.58 -16.63
C PRO A 419 36.68 10.32 -15.60
N THR A 420 37.34 11.36 -15.13
CA THR A 420 38.42 11.27 -14.11
C THR A 420 37.92 10.90 -12.72
N THR A 421 36.60 11.03 -12.46
CA THR A 421 35.96 10.68 -11.20
C THR A 421 35.42 9.27 -11.18
N LEU A 422 35.33 8.61 -12.33
CA LEU A 422 34.81 7.24 -12.46
C LEU A 422 35.82 6.24 -11.85
N ARG A 423 35.28 5.26 -11.13
CA ARG A 423 36.06 4.22 -10.46
C ARG A 423 35.53 2.83 -10.83
N PRO A 424 36.34 1.77 -10.62
CA PRO A 424 35.85 0.40 -10.75
C PRO A 424 34.65 0.12 -9.85
N PHE A 425 33.87 -0.90 -10.21
CA PHE A 425 32.74 -1.38 -9.44
C PHE A 425 33.10 -1.72 -7.99
N SER A 426 32.25 -1.30 -7.03
CA SER A 426 32.41 -1.61 -5.61
C SER A 426 31.06 -1.97 -4.96
N TYR A 427 31.13 -2.73 -3.89
CA TYR A 427 30.03 -2.93 -2.94
C TYR A 427 30.12 -1.97 -1.73
N ASP A 428 31.23 -1.23 -1.61
CA ASP A 428 31.45 -0.34 -0.49
C ASP A 428 30.58 0.90 -0.61
N ILE A 429 29.89 1.23 0.47
CA ILE A 429 29.08 2.44 0.59
C ILE A 429 29.86 3.42 1.46
N GLN A 430 30.32 4.49 0.84
CA GLN A 430 31.05 5.59 1.47
C GLN A 430 30.14 6.83 1.60
N PRO A 431 30.46 7.80 2.47
CA PRO A 431 29.77 9.09 2.43
C PRO A 431 29.90 9.77 1.04
N PRO A 432 28.81 10.35 0.51
CA PRO A 432 27.47 10.47 1.12
C PRO A 432 26.64 9.19 1.02
N PHE A 433 25.87 8.91 2.07
CA PHE A 433 24.89 7.83 2.09
C PHE A 433 23.77 8.14 3.10
N GLN A 434 22.61 7.51 2.92
CA GLN A 434 21.53 7.50 3.87
C GLN A 434 21.39 6.12 4.50
N GLN A 435 21.04 6.07 5.78
CA GLN A 435 20.56 4.84 6.42
C GLN A 435 19.35 5.12 7.29
N SER A 436 18.42 4.18 7.31
CA SER A 436 17.22 4.26 8.13
C SER A 436 16.88 2.92 8.73
N GLN A 437 16.30 2.97 9.92
CA GLN A 437 15.73 1.83 10.60
C GLN A 437 14.30 2.17 11.01
N HIS A 438 13.34 1.35 10.60
CA HIS A 438 11.94 1.53 10.89
C HIS A 438 11.39 0.32 11.64
N PHE A 439 10.91 0.56 12.85
CA PHE A 439 10.28 -0.44 13.70
C PHE A 439 8.79 -0.15 13.83
N THR A 440 7.96 -1.19 13.75
CA THR A 440 6.50 -1.07 13.92
C THR A 440 5.99 -2.21 14.77
N VAL A 441 5.12 -1.86 15.73
CA VAL A 441 4.24 -2.82 16.43
C VAL A 441 2.81 -2.37 16.24
N LYS A 442 1.91 -3.30 15.89
CA LYS A 442 0.48 -3.05 15.71
C LYS A 442 -0.34 -4.15 16.37
N GLY A 443 -1.28 -3.75 17.23
CA GLY A 443 -2.38 -4.58 17.69
C GLY A 443 -3.68 -4.20 16.98
N GLU A 444 -4.44 -5.17 16.52
CA GLU A 444 -5.77 -4.96 15.93
C GLU A 444 -6.76 -5.95 16.52
N VAL A 445 -7.93 -5.46 16.95
CA VAL A 445 -9.04 -6.26 17.43
C VAL A 445 -10.29 -5.91 16.63
N LYS A 446 -10.89 -6.90 15.98
CA LYS A 446 -12.17 -6.80 15.31
C LYS A 446 -13.21 -7.56 16.15
N TRP A 447 -14.12 -6.84 16.74
CA TRP A 447 -15.17 -7.39 17.58
C TRP A 447 -16.53 -7.31 16.89
N ARG A 448 -17.07 -8.46 16.52
CA ARG A 448 -18.42 -8.59 15.99
C ARG A 448 -19.42 -8.61 17.15
N ILE A 449 -20.13 -7.50 17.32
CA ILE A 449 -21.18 -7.37 18.35
C ILE A 449 -22.36 -8.28 17.98
N ASN A 450 -22.78 -8.22 16.71
CA ASN A 450 -23.83 -9.03 16.12
C ASN A 450 -23.57 -9.17 14.60
N PRO A 451 -24.39 -9.87 13.81
CA PRO A 451 -24.16 -10.03 12.37
C PRO A 451 -24.01 -8.72 11.60
N ASP A 452 -24.69 -7.68 12.03
CA ASP A 452 -24.77 -6.39 11.32
C ASP A 452 -23.81 -5.34 11.87
N HIS A 453 -23.27 -5.50 13.09
CA HIS A 453 -22.42 -4.51 13.75
C HIS A 453 -21.08 -5.08 14.19
N ARG A 454 -19.99 -4.35 13.84
CA ARG A 454 -18.62 -4.68 14.21
C ARG A 454 -17.86 -3.42 14.65
N LEU A 455 -17.06 -3.56 15.70
CA LEU A 455 -16.07 -2.56 16.13
C LEU A 455 -14.67 -3.05 15.80
N ASP A 456 -13.87 -2.19 15.20
CA ASP A 456 -12.48 -2.44 14.89
C ASP A 456 -11.63 -1.44 15.69
N PHE A 457 -10.70 -1.94 16.49
CA PHE A 457 -9.73 -1.15 17.25
C PHE A 457 -8.34 -1.42 16.74
N VAL A 458 -7.57 -0.37 16.50
CA VAL A 458 -6.17 -0.45 16.07
C VAL A 458 -5.32 0.42 17.00
N ALA A 459 -4.30 -0.17 17.58
CA ALA A 459 -3.23 0.54 18.29
C ALA A 459 -1.91 0.24 17.61
N SER A 460 -1.09 1.25 17.33
CA SER A 460 0.24 1.03 16.79
C SER A 460 1.27 2.01 17.34
N PHE A 461 2.50 1.53 17.41
CA PHE A 461 3.70 2.30 17.70
C PHE A 461 4.68 2.13 16.55
N GLN A 462 5.26 3.21 16.11
CA GLN A 462 6.32 3.24 15.11
C GLN A 462 7.50 4.05 15.66
N GLU A 463 8.70 3.59 15.35
CA GLU A 463 9.94 4.32 15.58
C GLU A 463 10.75 4.30 14.29
N ASN A 464 11.14 5.47 13.81
CA ASN A 464 11.98 5.64 12.63
C ASN A 464 13.25 6.39 13.01
N LEU A 465 14.37 5.71 13.00
CA LEU A 465 15.70 6.28 13.13
C LEU A 465 16.25 6.54 11.73
N ARG A 466 16.69 7.78 11.49
CA ARG A 466 17.30 8.19 10.22
C ARG A 466 18.62 8.89 10.45
N GLN A 467 19.60 8.48 9.67
CA GLN A 467 20.93 9.08 9.66
C GLN A 467 21.36 9.38 8.22
N GLU A 468 21.89 10.57 8.01
CA GLU A 468 22.43 10.99 6.72
C GLU A 468 23.89 11.40 6.88
N PHE A 469 24.72 10.92 5.99
CA PHE A 469 26.15 11.12 6.02
C PHE A 469 26.61 11.88 4.79
N GLU A 470 27.50 12.84 5.01
CA GLU A 470 28.03 13.72 4.01
C GLU A 470 29.55 13.60 3.87
N ASN A 471 30.05 13.88 2.69
CA ASN A 471 31.48 13.98 2.45
C ASN A 471 31.99 15.35 2.89
N ARG A 472 32.68 15.42 4.04
CA ARG A 472 33.17 16.68 4.66
C ARG A 472 34.65 16.92 4.41
N LYS A 473 35.12 18.19 4.48
CA LYS A 473 36.54 18.55 4.32
C LYS A 473 37.45 17.79 5.28
N LYS A 474 37.03 17.64 6.55
CA LYS A 474 37.71 16.73 7.49
C LYS A 474 37.16 15.33 7.32
N GLN A 475 37.88 14.45 6.66
CA GLN A 475 37.43 13.11 6.31
C GLN A 475 36.87 12.31 7.51
N GLN A 476 37.47 12.45 8.68
CA GLN A 476 36.95 11.83 9.92
C GLN A 476 35.54 12.29 10.28
N TRP A 477 35.13 13.50 9.90
CA TRP A 477 33.78 14.01 10.15
C TRP A 477 32.75 13.49 9.16
N SER A 478 33.16 12.93 8.03
CA SER A 478 32.25 12.32 7.06
C SER A 478 31.55 11.08 7.61
N TRP A 479 32.07 10.48 8.68
CA TRP A 479 31.46 9.35 9.40
C TRP A 479 30.65 9.75 10.63
N ILE A 480 30.52 11.07 10.89
CA ILE A 480 29.56 11.62 11.85
C ILE A 480 28.31 11.98 11.05
N PRO A 481 27.12 11.51 11.41
CA PRO A 481 25.92 11.86 10.68
C PRO A 481 25.76 13.38 10.60
N MET A 482 25.35 13.87 9.44
CA MET A 482 24.95 15.25 9.24
C MET A 482 23.54 15.48 9.83
N GLN A 483 22.70 14.51 9.64
CA GLN A 483 21.38 14.42 10.26
C GLN A 483 21.31 13.11 11.07
N ASP A 484 20.84 13.20 12.29
CA ASP A 484 20.63 12.06 13.18
C ASP A 484 19.36 12.31 13.99
N LEU A 485 18.26 11.71 13.56
CA LEU A 485 16.96 12.00 14.09
C LEU A 485 16.11 10.74 14.28
N ILE A 486 15.21 10.81 15.24
CA ILE A 486 14.26 9.76 15.56
C ILE A 486 12.84 10.33 15.57
N LEU A 487 11.96 9.71 14.80
CA LEU A 487 10.53 9.98 14.81
C LEU A 487 9.80 8.84 15.49
N LYS A 488 9.10 9.15 16.57
CA LYS A 488 8.19 8.23 17.26
C LYS A 488 6.75 8.58 16.93
N THR A 489 5.94 7.57 16.66
CA THR A 489 4.53 7.75 16.32
C THR A 489 3.67 6.76 17.09
N PHE A 490 2.67 7.25 17.81
CA PHE A 490 1.63 6.47 18.46
C PHE A 490 0.30 6.72 17.76
N LYS A 491 -0.43 5.67 17.46
CA LYS A 491 -1.72 5.75 16.79
C LYS A 491 -2.77 4.90 17.51
N LEU A 492 -3.98 5.47 17.64
CA LEU A 492 -5.17 4.79 18.17
C LEU A 492 -6.35 5.10 17.26
N ASP A 493 -6.92 4.07 16.66
CA ASP A 493 -8.12 4.18 15.82
C ASP A 493 -9.24 3.29 16.38
N ALA A 494 -10.45 3.80 16.30
CA ALA A 494 -11.67 3.04 16.58
C ALA A 494 -12.65 3.24 15.44
N THR A 495 -13.15 2.15 14.85
CA THR A 495 -14.06 2.20 13.72
C THR A 495 -15.28 1.30 13.98
N TRP A 496 -16.46 1.86 13.85
CA TRP A 496 -17.72 1.15 13.84
C TRP A 496 -18.14 0.86 12.41
N ASN A 497 -18.44 -0.40 12.13
CA ASN A 497 -18.95 -0.87 10.85
C ASN A 497 -20.37 -1.39 11.08
N ALA A 498 -21.33 -0.90 10.31
CA ALA A 498 -22.72 -1.29 10.38
C ALA A 498 -23.26 -1.66 9.00
N GLN A 499 -24.07 -2.72 8.94
CA GLN A 499 -24.81 -3.12 7.76
C GLN A 499 -26.29 -2.89 8.01
N TRP A 500 -26.98 -2.26 7.05
CA TRP A 500 -28.39 -1.94 7.11
C TRP A 500 -29.11 -2.65 5.97
N HIS A 501 -30.24 -3.28 6.26
CA HIS A 501 -31.01 -4.01 5.23
C HIS A 501 -31.68 -3.07 4.22
N LEU A 502 -31.99 -1.84 4.64
CA LEU A 502 -32.53 -0.81 3.76
C LEU A 502 -31.49 -0.42 2.73
N TRP A 503 -31.81 -0.56 1.43
CA TRP A 503 -30.93 -0.26 0.27
C TRP A 503 -29.57 -0.95 0.32
N ASN A 504 -29.48 -2.07 1.03
CA ASN A 504 -28.22 -2.79 1.24
C ASN A 504 -27.08 -1.81 1.63
N MET A 505 -27.38 -0.94 2.60
CA MET A 505 -26.54 0.16 3.00
C MET A 505 -25.49 -0.31 4.02
N THR A 506 -24.27 0.22 3.91
CA THR A 506 -23.22 0.02 4.91
C THR A 506 -22.73 1.38 5.40
N THR A 507 -22.49 1.46 6.70
CA THR A 507 -21.92 2.62 7.37
C THR A 507 -20.59 2.23 7.99
N GLU A 508 -19.59 3.05 7.79
CA GLU A 508 -18.31 2.99 8.48
C GLU A 508 -18.07 4.35 9.12
N ALA A 509 -18.00 4.42 10.44
CA ALA A 509 -17.72 5.65 11.17
C ALA A 509 -16.60 5.42 12.17
N GLY A 510 -15.69 6.36 12.31
CA GLY A 510 -14.52 6.14 13.15
C GLY A 510 -13.85 7.41 13.63
N LEU A 511 -13.02 7.21 14.65
CA LEU A 511 -12.09 8.18 15.21
C LEU A 511 -10.67 7.71 14.96
N ALA A 512 -9.79 8.61 14.56
CA ALA A 512 -8.39 8.34 14.31
C ALA A 512 -7.54 9.38 15.06
N ASN A 513 -6.59 8.91 15.87
CA ASN A 513 -5.72 9.76 16.68
C ASN A 513 -4.28 9.36 16.43
N THR A 514 -3.40 10.36 16.23
CA THR A 514 -1.97 10.13 15.99
C THR A 514 -1.17 11.16 16.77
N TYR A 515 -0.27 10.71 17.63
CA TYR A 515 0.74 11.53 18.29
C TYR A 515 2.11 11.22 17.70
N GLN A 516 2.88 12.27 17.41
CA GLN A 516 4.21 12.20 16.82
C GLN A 516 5.18 13.04 17.62
N GLU A 517 6.40 12.56 17.76
CA GLU A 517 7.51 13.29 18.37
C GLU A 517 8.78 13.04 17.54
N ASN A 518 9.40 14.13 17.10
CA ASN A 518 10.70 14.10 16.42
C ASN A 518 11.78 14.70 17.33
N PHE A 519 12.86 13.98 17.47
CA PHE A 519 14.02 14.39 18.23
C PHE A 519 15.29 14.26 17.40
N ASN A 520 16.12 15.30 17.38
CA ASN A 520 17.41 15.33 16.72
C ASN A 520 18.52 15.04 17.74
N TYR A 521 19.31 14.01 17.50
CA TYR A 521 20.43 13.67 18.35
C TYR A 521 21.56 14.73 18.24
N PRO A 522 22.14 15.16 19.36
CA PRO A 522 23.25 16.11 19.34
C PRO A 522 24.54 15.47 18.83
N GLY A 523 25.48 16.29 18.36
CA GLY A 523 26.81 15.82 17.94
C GLY A 523 27.05 15.80 16.43
N THR A 524 26.05 16.10 15.62
CA THR A 524 26.09 16.13 14.15
C THR A 524 27.03 17.18 13.57
N LYS A 525 27.50 18.15 14.39
CA LYS A 525 28.33 19.29 13.98
C LYS A 525 27.67 20.22 12.96
N GLN A 526 26.36 20.12 12.83
CA GLN A 526 25.52 21.01 12.01
C GLN A 526 24.15 21.18 12.70
N PRO A 527 23.45 22.29 12.46
CA PRO A 527 22.04 22.40 12.85
C PRO A 527 21.20 21.35 12.19
N ALA A 528 20.12 20.96 12.86
CA ALA A 528 19.16 20.02 12.34
C ALA A 528 18.47 20.57 11.08
N PHE A 529 18.40 19.77 10.02
CA PHE A 529 17.67 20.11 8.81
C PHE A 529 16.17 20.26 9.05
N VAL A 530 15.60 19.38 9.87
CA VAL A 530 14.23 19.44 10.38
C VAL A 530 14.29 19.66 11.89
N PRO A 531 13.54 20.62 12.45
CA PRO A 531 13.56 20.91 13.88
C PRO A 531 12.95 19.79 14.73
N ASN A 532 13.15 19.86 16.05
CA ASN A 532 12.38 19.04 16.97
C ASN A 532 10.90 19.48 16.94
N PHE A 533 10.00 18.53 17.03
CA PHE A 533 8.57 18.83 17.11
C PHE A 533 7.80 17.74 17.85
N ALA A 534 6.67 18.15 18.44
CA ALA A 534 5.61 17.28 18.91
C ALA A 534 4.32 17.64 18.18
N ALA A 535 3.58 16.66 17.70
CA ALA A 535 2.33 16.90 16.96
C ALA A 535 1.23 15.92 17.37
N LEU A 536 0.03 16.44 17.57
CA LEU A 536 -1.18 15.67 17.78
C LEU A 536 -2.14 15.90 16.62
N SER A 537 -2.58 14.82 15.99
CA SER A 537 -3.60 14.84 14.93
C SER A 537 -4.79 14.01 15.39
N MET A 538 -6.01 14.57 15.28
CA MET A 538 -7.25 13.84 15.56
C MET A 538 -8.24 14.05 14.42
N GLY A 539 -8.99 13.02 14.09
CA GLY A 539 -9.99 13.11 13.05
C GLY A 539 -11.17 12.17 13.29
N GLY A 540 -12.35 12.61 12.89
CA GLY A 540 -13.56 11.83 12.88
C GLY A 540 -14.11 11.70 11.47
N PHE A 541 -14.57 10.51 11.08
CA PHE A 541 -15.12 10.28 9.74
C PHE A 541 -16.39 9.42 9.77
N ALA A 542 -17.20 9.60 8.73
CA ALA A 542 -18.32 8.73 8.40
C ALA A 542 -18.34 8.47 6.89
N LEU A 543 -18.50 7.21 6.50
CA LEU A 543 -18.62 6.75 5.14
C LEU A 543 -19.86 5.89 5.00
N HIS A 544 -20.83 6.35 4.22
CA HIS A 544 -22.06 5.63 3.90
C HIS A 544 -22.00 5.11 2.47
N LYS A 545 -22.33 3.84 2.27
CA LYS A 545 -22.45 3.22 0.95
C LYS A 545 -23.84 2.63 0.83
N ALA A 546 -24.45 2.80 -0.33
CA ALA A 546 -25.78 2.28 -0.64
C ALA A 546 -25.80 1.67 -2.06
N THR A 547 -26.63 0.66 -2.26
CA THR A 547 -26.82 0.00 -3.55
C THR A 547 -28.29 0.08 -3.98
N PHE A 548 -28.54 0.76 -5.10
CA PHE A 548 -29.85 0.97 -5.70
C PHE A 548 -29.90 0.23 -7.04
N GLY A 549 -30.18 -1.07 -7.00
CA GLY A 549 -30.15 -1.89 -8.22
C GLY A 549 -28.75 -1.88 -8.88
N ARG A 550 -28.64 -1.24 -10.05
CA ARG A 550 -27.38 -1.13 -10.80
C ARG A 550 -26.50 0.07 -10.38
N LEU A 551 -27.03 0.96 -9.56
CA LEU A 551 -26.29 2.12 -9.04
C LEU A 551 -25.77 1.81 -7.64
N GLN A 552 -24.49 2.03 -7.43
CA GLN A 552 -23.87 2.09 -6.11
C GLN A 552 -23.40 3.52 -5.87
N ALA A 553 -23.59 4.01 -4.66
CA ALA A 553 -23.16 5.34 -4.27
C ALA A 553 -22.47 5.28 -2.90
N ALA A 554 -21.48 6.13 -2.68
CA ALA A 554 -20.84 6.32 -1.38
C ALA A 554 -20.69 7.81 -1.10
N LEU A 555 -21.08 8.22 0.11
CA LEU A 555 -20.88 9.56 0.64
C LEU A 555 -19.95 9.47 1.84
N GLY A 556 -18.86 10.20 1.82
CA GLY A 556 -17.90 10.28 2.91
C GLY A 556 -17.76 11.72 3.41
N LEU A 557 -17.69 11.85 4.74
CA LEU A 557 -17.43 13.11 5.43
C LEU A 557 -16.34 12.86 6.48
N ARG A 558 -15.42 13.81 6.63
CA ARG A 558 -14.36 13.75 7.63
C ARG A 558 -13.97 15.16 8.07
N TYR A 559 -13.68 15.29 9.35
CA TYR A 559 -13.06 16.48 9.92
C TYR A 559 -11.79 16.09 10.65
N ASP A 560 -10.71 16.81 10.39
CA ASP A 560 -9.42 16.61 11.04
C ASP A 560 -8.90 17.93 11.60
N PHE A 561 -8.16 17.83 12.70
CA PHE A 561 -7.28 18.88 13.16
C PHE A 561 -5.89 18.33 13.51
N ARG A 562 -4.89 19.20 13.39
CA ARG A 562 -3.50 18.92 13.73
C ARG A 562 -2.92 20.12 14.47
N VAL A 563 -2.36 19.86 15.65
CA VAL A 563 -1.58 20.83 16.41
C VAL A 563 -0.12 20.39 16.42
N MET A 564 0.80 21.35 16.33
CA MET A 564 2.24 21.11 16.36
C MET A 564 2.90 22.18 17.24
N SER A 565 3.78 21.74 18.13
CA SER A 565 4.79 22.58 18.81
C SER A 565 6.15 22.26 18.19
N VAL A 566 6.86 23.29 17.75
CA VAL A 566 8.09 23.17 16.97
C VAL A 566 9.16 24.05 17.57
N ASN A 567 10.33 23.48 17.84
CA ASN A 567 11.46 24.24 18.37
C ASN A 567 12.76 23.95 17.60
N GLY A 568 13.56 25.00 17.36
CA GLY A 568 14.76 24.88 16.55
C GLY A 568 15.55 26.18 16.46
N TYR A 569 16.42 26.27 15.48
CA TYR A 569 17.28 27.40 15.21
C TYR A 569 17.09 27.95 13.80
N THR A 570 17.04 29.27 13.64
CA THR A 570 16.74 29.94 12.35
C THR A 570 17.93 30.01 11.40
N SER A 571 19.15 29.95 11.90
CA SER A 571 20.35 30.22 11.12
C SER A 571 21.55 29.42 11.60
N LEU A 572 22.42 29.04 10.65
CA LEU A 572 23.72 28.43 10.91
C LEU A 572 24.74 29.39 11.49
N SER A 573 24.58 30.69 11.26
CA SER A 573 25.54 31.72 11.68
C SER A 573 25.20 32.37 13.01
N ASN A 574 23.91 32.56 13.29
CA ASN A 574 23.46 33.31 14.47
C ASN A 574 22.73 32.47 15.50
N TYR A 575 22.45 31.20 15.28
CA TYR A 575 21.80 30.24 16.21
C TYR A 575 20.61 30.85 16.99
N THR A 576 19.75 31.62 16.32
CA THR A 576 18.58 32.20 16.99
C THR A 576 17.57 31.09 17.20
N TYR A 577 17.35 30.78 18.49
CA TYR A 577 16.33 29.82 18.91
C TYR A 577 14.93 30.36 18.63
N TYR A 578 14.03 29.47 18.22
CA TYR A 578 12.60 29.74 18.11
C TYR A 578 11.78 28.61 18.72
N ASP A 579 10.63 28.98 19.21
CA ASP A 579 9.54 28.11 19.63
C ASP A 579 8.29 28.57 18.89
N ASP A 580 7.64 27.68 18.15
CA ASP A 580 6.52 28.02 17.28
C ASP A 580 5.37 27.01 17.47
N PHE A 581 4.14 27.49 17.35
CA PHE A 581 2.94 26.69 17.48
C PHE A 581 2.08 26.80 16.23
N LYS A 582 1.66 25.66 15.67
CA LYS A 582 0.82 25.61 14.48
C LYS A 582 -0.46 24.82 14.77
N LEU A 583 -1.57 25.35 14.29
CA LEU A 583 -2.88 24.70 14.33
C LEU A 583 -3.46 24.68 12.90
N TYR A 584 -3.83 23.50 12.44
CA TYR A 584 -4.49 23.31 11.16
C TYR A 584 -5.75 22.47 11.35
N SER A 585 -6.84 22.84 10.67
CA SER A 585 -8.07 22.06 10.68
C SER A 585 -8.85 22.24 9.38
N ASN A 586 -9.54 21.22 8.94
CA ASN A 586 -10.40 21.30 7.76
C ASN A 586 -11.31 20.09 7.61
N PHE A 587 -12.30 20.25 6.72
CA PHE A 587 -13.19 19.18 6.26
C PHE A 587 -12.63 18.49 5.03
N THR A 588 -12.93 17.19 4.93
CA THR A 588 -12.81 16.38 3.72
C THR A 588 -14.19 15.82 3.40
N MET A 589 -14.60 15.88 2.15
CA MET A 589 -15.87 15.34 1.67
C MET A 589 -15.64 14.56 0.37
N SER A 590 -16.37 13.47 0.19
CA SER A 590 -16.29 12.68 -1.03
C SER A 590 -17.65 12.10 -1.43
N LEU A 591 -17.90 12.09 -2.72
CA LEU A 591 -19.03 11.39 -3.34
C LEU A 591 -18.48 10.49 -4.44
N ALA A 592 -18.75 9.19 -4.33
CA ALA A 592 -18.39 8.21 -5.33
C ALA A 592 -19.63 7.51 -5.86
N THR A 593 -19.70 7.28 -7.17
CA THR A 593 -20.78 6.55 -7.82
C THR A 593 -20.20 5.51 -8.79
N HIS A 594 -20.87 4.38 -8.85
CA HIS A 594 -20.62 3.33 -9.82
C HIS A 594 -21.94 2.87 -10.42
N TYR A 595 -22.03 2.88 -11.72
CA TYR A 595 -23.21 2.43 -12.45
C TYR A 595 -22.87 1.29 -13.40
N GLN A 596 -23.52 0.17 -13.24
CA GLN A 596 -23.37 -1.00 -14.08
C GLN A 596 -24.43 -0.99 -15.20
N PHE A 597 -24.01 -0.57 -16.41
CA PHE A 597 -24.88 -0.57 -17.59
C PHE A 597 -25.26 -1.98 -18.01
N SER A 598 -24.30 -2.90 -17.97
CA SER A 598 -24.43 -4.32 -18.26
C SER A 598 -23.35 -5.14 -17.56
N ASP A 599 -23.37 -6.47 -17.70
CA ASP A 599 -22.29 -7.34 -17.14
C ASP A 599 -20.92 -7.07 -17.79
N LYS A 600 -20.91 -6.38 -18.93
CA LYS A 600 -19.71 -6.07 -19.70
C LYS A 600 -19.25 -4.62 -19.57
N TRP A 601 -20.12 -3.71 -19.13
CA TRP A 601 -19.86 -2.28 -19.14
C TRP A 601 -20.29 -1.61 -17.84
N ASP A 602 -19.36 -0.94 -17.20
CA ASP A 602 -19.57 -0.10 -16.02
C ASP A 602 -18.90 1.27 -16.16
N ALA A 603 -19.40 2.25 -15.43
CA ALA A 603 -18.78 3.56 -15.31
C ALA A 603 -18.73 4.00 -13.85
N ARG A 604 -17.74 4.83 -13.53
CA ARG A 604 -17.48 5.36 -12.20
C ARG A 604 -17.24 6.85 -12.26
N ALA A 605 -17.77 7.57 -11.29
CA ALA A 605 -17.48 8.98 -11.10
C ALA A 605 -17.18 9.22 -9.61
N ASN A 606 -16.10 9.95 -9.35
CA ASN A 606 -15.70 10.32 -8.00
C ASN A 606 -15.43 11.83 -7.97
N ILE A 607 -16.04 12.53 -7.02
CA ILE A 607 -15.73 13.91 -6.71
C ILE A 607 -15.38 14.02 -5.24
N GLY A 608 -14.33 14.76 -4.89
CA GLY A 608 -13.91 14.94 -3.51
C GLY A 608 -13.29 16.29 -3.27
N TRP A 609 -13.51 16.80 -2.07
CA TRP A 609 -12.80 17.91 -1.46
C TRP A 609 -11.84 17.36 -0.44
N SER A 610 -10.56 17.70 -0.53
CA SER A 610 -9.50 17.21 0.34
C SER A 610 -8.50 18.31 0.70
N TRP A 611 -7.76 18.09 1.77
CA TRP A 611 -6.79 19.04 2.26
C TRP A 611 -5.58 18.34 2.87
N ARG A 612 -4.50 19.08 3.06
CA ARG A 612 -3.38 18.69 3.92
C ARG A 612 -2.76 19.92 4.60
N PRO A 613 -2.25 19.78 5.83
CA PRO A 613 -1.38 20.80 6.41
C PRO A 613 -0.01 20.77 5.71
N PRO A 614 0.78 21.84 5.79
CA PRO A 614 2.20 21.81 5.44
C PRO A 614 2.94 20.80 6.30
N ASP A 615 3.95 20.15 5.73
CA ASP A 615 4.87 19.28 6.46
C ASP A 615 5.95 20.09 7.18
N ILE A 616 6.59 19.44 8.16
CA ILE A 616 7.62 20.09 8.98
C ILE A 616 8.82 20.57 8.14
N ASN A 617 9.24 19.80 7.13
CA ASN A 617 10.30 20.18 6.23
C ASN A 617 9.90 21.33 5.29
N GLU A 618 8.66 21.38 4.83
CA GLU A 618 8.15 22.49 4.00
C GLU A 618 8.15 23.81 4.77
N LEU A 619 7.85 23.75 6.08
CA LEU A 619 7.82 24.92 6.96
C LEU A 619 9.20 25.37 7.44
N TYR A 620 10.06 24.44 7.80
CA TYR A 620 11.24 24.75 8.63
C TYR A 620 12.57 24.21 8.11
N ALA A 621 12.59 23.42 6.99
CA ALA A 621 13.85 22.89 6.47
C ALA A 621 14.84 24.00 6.20
N ILE A 622 16.07 23.79 6.63
CA ILE A 622 17.21 24.64 6.26
C ILE A 622 18.48 23.80 6.23
N GLY A 623 19.05 23.62 5.05
CA GLY A 623 20.28 22.85 4.97
C GLY A 623 20.52 22.16 3.64
N LEU A 624 21.62 21.42 3.62
CA LEU A 624 22.03 20.59 2.52
C LEU A 624 21.23 19.28 2.56
N GLN A 625 20.69 18.87 1.41
CA GLN A 625 19.97 17.63 1.25
C GLN A 625 20.64 16.77 0.19
N ASP A 626 20.81 15.47 0.46
CA ASP A 626 21.46 14.46 -0.39
C ASP A 626 22.83 14.87 -0.94
N GLY A 627 23.51 15.78 -0.25
CA GLY A 627 24.80 16.29 -0.69
C GLY A 627 24.79 17.06 -2.02
N SER A 628 23.63 17.37 -2.57
CA SER A 628 23.50 17.89 -3.93
C SER A 628 22.81 19.24 -4.06
N TYR A 629 21.92 19.63 -3.13
CA TYR A 629 21.22 20.91 -3.18
C TYR A 629 20.84 21.42 -1.78
N TRP A 630 20.67 22.73 -1.69
CA TRP A 630 20.30 23.45 -0.48
C TRP A 630 18.80 23.72 -0.46
N VAL A 631 18.14 23.38 0.64
CA VAL A 631 16.67 23.57 0.80
C VAL A 631 16.38 24.63 1.84
N VAL A 632 15.36 25.45 1.59
CA VAL A 632 14.82 26.45 2.53
C VAL A 632 13.32 26.33 2.61
N GLY A 633 12.82 26.08 3.83
CA GLY A 633 11.40 26.03 4.17
C GLY A 633 10.78 27.44 4.28
N ASN A 634 9.44 27.48 4.34
CA ASN A 634 8.68 28.71 4.50
C ASN A 634 7.66 28.58 5.64
N LYS A 635 7.88 29.27 6.75
CA LYS A 635 7.03 29.20 7.95
C LYS A 635 5.61 29.75 7.74
N ASN A 636 5.38 30.49 6.66
CA ASN A 636 4.11 31.17 6.37
C ASN A 636 3.16 30.35 5.51
N LEU A 637 3.51 29.11 5.17
CA LEU A 637 2.69 28.24 4.35
C LEU A 637 1.34 27.94 5.02
N ALA A 638 0.28 28.06 4.25
CA ALA A 638 -1.08 27.66 4.62
C ALA A 638 -1.37 26.22 4.19
N SER A 639 -2.47 25.65 4.70
CA SER A 639 -2.93 24.33 4.27
C SER A 639 -3.33 24.32 2.81
N GLU A 640 -2.92 23.28 2.07
CA GLU A 640 -3.46 22.99 0.74
C GLU A 640 -4.92 22.56 0.84
N ARG A 641 -5.75 23.03 -0.10
CA ARG A 641 -7.17 22.67 -0.23
C ARG A 641 -7.49 22.46 -1.69
N GLY A 642 -8.15 21.35 -2.01
CA GLY A 642 -8.46 21.11 -3.41
C GLY A 642 -9.65 20.21 -3.62
N TYR A 643 -10.25 20.32 -4.80
CA TYR A 643 -11.24 19.38 -5.27
C TYR A 643 -10.69 18.58 -6.44
N LYS A 644 -11.09 17.31 -6.50
CA LYS A 644 -10.70 16.35 -7.53
C LYS A 644 -11.92 15.67 -8.08
N LEU A 645 -12.03 15.64 -9.41
CA LEU A 645 -12.99 14.85 -10.17
C LEU A 645 -12.24 13.74 -10.89
N VAL A 646 -12.71 12.52 -10.77
CA VAL A 646 -12.19 11.36 -11.52
C VAL A 646 -13.35 10.65 -12.20
N LEU A 647 -13.25 10.45 -13.49
CA LEU A 647 -14.22 9.71 -14.30
C LEU A 647 -13.51 8.51 -14.93
N GLY A 648 -14.11 7.35 -14.82
CA GLY A 648 -13.58 6.12 -15.42
C GLY A 648 -14.70 5.24 -15.96
N THR A 649 -14.39 4.46 -16.97
CA THR A 649 -15.30 3.45 -17.48
C THR A 649 -14.54 2.19 -17.77
N LYS A 650 -15.20 1.04 -17.72
CA LYS A 650 -14.62 -0.25 -18.00
C LYS A 650 -15.56 -1.04 -18.89
N TYR A 651 -15.04 -1.43 -20.03
CA TYR A 651 -15.69 -2.40 -20.90
C TYR A 651 -14.87 -3.69 -20.93
N ARG A 652 -15.52 -4.82 -20.82
CA ARG A 652 -14.87 -6.15 -20.87
C ARG A 652 -15.75 -7.18 -21.58
N ASN A 653 -15.12 -7.99 -22.40
CA ASN A 653 -15.68 -9.24 -22.92
C ASN A 653 -14.64 -10.36 -22.82
N THR A 654 -14.86 -11.49 -23.49
CA THR A 654 -13.98 -12.68 -23.42
C THR A 654 -12.58 -12.44 -24.01
N TRP A 655 -12.44 -11.58 -25.01
CA TRP A 655 -11.19 -11.37 -25.75
C TRP A 655 -10.64 -9.94 -25.65
N PHE A 656 -11.43 -8.97 -25.16
CA PHE A 656 -11.04 -7.56 -25.08
C PHE A 656 -11.53 -6.92 -23.78
N SER A 657 -10.69 -6.10 -23.15
CA SER A 657 -11.09 -5.18 -22.11
C SER A 657 -10.37 -3.85 -22.24
N VAL A 658 -11.06 -2.76 -21.93
CA VAL A 658 -10.50 -1.41 -21.92
C VAL A 658 -11.02 -0.64 -20.72
N GLU A 659 -10.12 0.08 -20.06
CA GLU A 659 -10.39 0.87 -18.85
C GLU A 659 -9.71 2.23 -18.97
N PRO A 660 -10.33 3.21 -19.65
CA PRO A 660 -9.87 4.60 -19.64
C PRO A 660 -10.32 5.32 -18.37
N SER A 661 -9.50 6.26 -17.93
CA SER A 661 -9.85 7.18 -16.86
C SER A 661 -9.30 8.57 -17.14
N VAL A 662 -10.04 9.59 -16.71
CA VAL A 662 -9.61 10.99 -16.77
C VAL A 662 -9.80 11.64 -15.41
N PHE A 663 -8.93 12.58 -15.08
CA PHE A 663 -9.04 13.33 -13.85
C PHE A 663 -8.86 14.83 -14.08
N PHE A 664 -9.47 15.61 -13.21
CA PHE A 664 -9.27 17.03 -13.05
C PHE A 664 -9.14 17.35 -11.57
N GLN A 665 -8.13 18.14 -11.21
CA GLN A 665 -7.92 18.59 -9.83
C GLN A 665 -7.52 20.07 -9.83
N ARG A 666 -8.14 20.86 -8.95
CA ARG A 666 -7.70 22.20 -8.61
C ARG A 666 -7.31 22.25 -7.15
N ILE A 667 -6.14 22.83 -6.87
CA ILE A 667 -5.61 22.97 -5.51
C ILE A 667 -5.24 24.43 -5.29
N ASN A 668 -5.80 25.00 -4.26
CA ASN A 668 -5.41 26.30 -3.75
C ASN A 668 -4.28 26.13 -2.74
N SER A 669 -3.34 27.07 -2.78
CA SER A 669 -2.15 27.07 -1.91
C SER A 669 -1.33 25.76 -2.03
N TYR A 670 -1.12 25.26 -3.25
CA TYR A 670 -0.28 24.08 -3.54
C TYR A 670 1.17 24.37 -3.16
N ILE A 671 1.75 23.58 -2.27
CA ILE A 671 3.11 23.75 -1.78
C ILE A 671 4.06 22.98 -2.67
N TYR A 672 5.08 23.65 -3.18
CA TYR A 672 6.11 23.01 -4.00
C TYR A 672 7.47 23.67 -3.77
N ASP A 673 8.53 22.96 -4.04
CA ASP A 673 9.88 23.50 -4.07
C ASP A 673 10.24 23.88 -5.51
N HIS A 674 10.85 25.00 -5.67
CA HIS A 674 11.39 25.48 -6.93
C HIS A 674 12.78 26.08 -6.73
N ILE A 675 13.55 26.16 -7.83
CA ILE A 675 14.85 26.80 -7.75
C ILE A 675 14.71 28.31 -7.52
N GLY A 676 15.55 28.85 -6.63
CA GLY A 676 15.62 30.30 -6.44
C GLY A 676 16.05 31.04 -7.70
N THR A 677 15.77 32.33 -7.77
CA THR A 677 16.09 33.19 -8.91
C THR A 677 17.22 34.17 -8.56
N GLY A 678 17.96 34.65 -9.55
CA GLY A 678 19.02 35.64 -9.38
C GLY A 678 20.08 35.19 -8.35
N LYS A 679 20.26 35.98 -7.29
CA LYS A 679 21.23 35.69 -6.21
C LYS A 679 20.84 34.47 -5.37
N ASP A 680 19.57 34.13 -5.35
CA ASP A 680 19.03 32.99 -4.58
C ASP A 680 19.06 31.66 -5.34
N ARG A 681 19.56 31.64 -6.58
CA ARG A 681 19.66 30.40 -7.38
C ARG A 681 20.66 29.40 -6.79
N PHE A 682 21.71 29.91 -6.10
CA PHE A 682 22.75 29.06 -5.52
C PHE A 682 23.06 29.50 -4.08
N HIS A 683 23.36 28.52 -3.25
CA HIS A 683 23.83 28.72 -1.87
C HIS A 683 25.33 28.45 -1.75
N ASN A 684 26.08 29.39 -1.12
CA ASN A 684 27.48 29.20 -0.77
C ASN A 684 27.57 28.53 0.59
N HIS A 685 28.11 27.33 0.63
CA HIS A 685 28.36 26.59 1.86
C HIS A 685 29.88 26.32 2.00
N PRO A 686 30.45 26.16 3.21
CA PRO A 686 31.89 25.86 3.38
C PRO A 686 32.35 24.58 2.65
N SER A 687 31.42 23.63 2.36
CA SER A 687 31.74 22.41 1.62
C SER A 687 31.64 22.54 0.10
N GLY A 688 31.08 23.63 -0.44
CA GLY A 688 30.92 23.84 -1.87
C GLY A 688 29.76 24.76 -2.20
N LYS A 689 29.41 24.82 -3.49
CA LYS A 689 28.31 25.61 -4.03
C LYS A 689 27.18 24.67 -4.47
N TYR A 690 25.95 25.00 -4.07
CA TYR A 690 24.80 24.13 -4.27
C TYR A 690 23.61 24.88 -4.89
N PRO A 691 22.85 24.27 -5.79
CA PRO A 691 21.55 24.80 -6.18
C PRO A 691 20.66 25.02 -4.96
N LYS A 692 19.91 26.12 -4.91
CA LYS A 692 19.06 26.47 -3.79
C LYS A 692 17.59 26.31 -4.18
N PHE A 693 16.90 25.44 -3.48
CA PHE A 693 15.46 25.22 -3.61
C PHE A 693 14.71 25.91 -2.45
N ILE A 694 13.61 26.55 -2.76
CA ILE A 694 12.78 27.32 -1.81
C ILE A 694 11.37 26.77 -1.87
N TYR A 695 10.77 26.52 -0.73
CA TYR A 695 9.35 26.16 -0.65
C TYR A 695 8.47 27.40 -0.78
N ASP A 696 7.51 27.29 -1.68
CA ASP A 696 6.49 28.31 -1.93
C ASP A 696 5.13 27.67 -2.16
N GLN A 697 4.08 28.45 -2.32
CA GLN A 697 2.72 27.97 -2.54
C GLN A 697 1.94 28.84 -3.50
N ASP A 698 1.28 28.18 -4.46
CA ASP A 698 0.48 28.80 -5.52
C ASP A 698 -0.84 28.05 -5.75
N ASP A 699 -1.78 28.70 -6.43
CA ASP A 699 -2.96 28.03 -6.96
C ASP A 699 -2.61 27.25 -8.23
N VAL A 700 -3.01 25.98 -8.29
CA VAL A 700 -2.67 25.11 -9.41
C VAL A 700 -3.88 24.33 -9.93
N LYS A 701 -3.79 23.89 -11.18
CA LYS A 701 -4.68 22.88 -11.78
C LYS A 701 -3.87 21.75 -12.39
N LEU A 702 -4.33 20.52 -12.12
CA LEU A 702 -3.79 19.30 -12.69
C LEU A 702 -4.91 18.57 -13.41
N TYR A 703 -4.63 18.05 -14.60
CA TYR A 703 -5.60 17.25 -15.35
C TYR A 703 -4.86 16.29 -16.28
N GLY A 704 -5.51 15.20 -16.61
CA GLY A 704 -4.90 14.18 -17.45
C GLY A 704 -5.75 12.92 -17.54
N GLY A 705 -5.15 11.86 -18.00
CA GLY A 705 -5.82 10.59 -18.11
C GLY A 705 -4.85 9.42 -18.19
N ASP A 706 -5.39 8.27 -17.93
CA ASP A 706 -4.73 6.98 -18.10
C ASP A 706 -5.66 5.98 -18.81
N ILE A 707 -5.09 5.03 -19.53
CA ILE A 707 -5.82 3.97 -20.23
C ILE A 707 -5.05 2.65 -20.13
N GLU A 708 -5.77 1.57 -19.86
CA GLU A 708 -5.29 0.21 -20.04
C GLU A 708 -6.23 -0.55 -20.97
N ALA A 709 -5.68 -1.18 -21.99
CA ALA A 709 -6.41 -2.05 -22.90
C ALA A 709 -5.76 -3.42 -22.95
N THR A 710 -6.54 -4.49 -22.78
CA THR A 710 -6.09 -5.88 -22.88
C THR A 710 -6.80 -6.57 -24.03
N VAL A 711 -6.03 -7.24 -24.90
CA VAL A 711 -6.55 -8.00 -26.04
C VAL A 711 -6.03 -9.44 -25.96
N LYS A 712 -6.92 -10.41 -26.06
CA LYS A 712 -6.62 -11.86 -26.09
C LYS A 712 -7.07 -12.45 -27.41
N PRO A 713 -6.30 -12.28 -28.51
CA PRO A 713 -6.73 -12.68 -29.84
C PRO A 713 -6.77 -14.20 -30.01
N LEU A 714 -5.90 -14.90 -29.28
CA LEU A 714 -5.75 -16.36 -29.34
C LEU A 714 -5.55 -16.89 -27.91
N GLN A 715 -5.84 -18.18 -27.72
CA GLN A 715 -5.55 -18.86 -26.46
C GLN A 715 -4.05 -18.80 -26.15
N GLY A 716 -3.70 -18.35 -24.94
CA GLY A 716 -2.32 -18.21 -24.50
C GLY A 716 -1.65 -16.90 -24.92
N LEU A 717 -2.20 -16.10 -25.86
CA LEU A 717 -1.61 -14.83 -26.28
C LEU A 717 -2.40 -13.65 -25.70
N THR A 718 -1.71 -12.78 -24.98
CA THR A 718 -2.29 -11.57 -24.36
C THR A 718 -1.45 -10.36 -24.72
N PHE A 719 -2.08 -9.33 -25.25
CA PHE A 719 -1.51 -8.00 -25.42
C PHE A 719 -2.08 -7.06 -24.36
N VAL A 720 -1.25 -6.19 -23.77
CA VAL A 720 -1.69 -5.12 -22.87
C VAL A 720 -1.06 -3.81 -23.34
N GLY A 721 -1.91 -2.87 -23.76
CA GLY A 721 -1.53 -1.50 -24.07
C GLY A 721 -1.82 -0.57 -22.90
N LYS A 722 -0.92 0.34 -22.61
CA LYS A 722 -1.06 1.36 -21.56
C LYS A 722 -0.70 2.73 -22.10
N GLY A 723 -1.37 3.76 -21.63
CA GLY A 723 -1.04 5.14 -21.93
C GLY A 723 -1.34 6.02 -20.73
N GLU A 724 -0.50 7.02 -20.48
CA GLU A 724 -0.71 8.04 -19.46
C GLU A 724 -0.21 9.40 -19.93
N TRP A 725 -0.96 10.43 -19.61
CA TRP A 725 -0.62 11.81 -19.91
C TRP A 725 -1.13 12.74 -18.83
N MET A 726 -0.39 13.83 -18.61
CA MET A 726 -0.69 14.74 -17.53
C MET A 726 -0.27 16.18 -17.84
N PHE A 727 -1.07 17.11 -17.36
CA PHE A 727 -0.84 18.54 -17.45
C PHE A 727 -0.94 19.16 -16.05
N ALA A 728 0.02 20.00 -15.68
CA ALA A 728 0.03 20.68 -14.38
C ALA A 728 0.40 22.16 -14.57
N ARG A 729 -0.57 23.03 -14.36
CA ARG A 729 -0.43 24.48 -14.54
C ARG A 729 -0.48 25.21 -13.21
N ASN A 730 0.49 26.07 -12.98
CA ASN A 730 0.44 27.10 -11.97
C ASN A 730 -0.48 28.22 -12.47
N LEU A 731 -1.50 28.57 -11.69
CA LEU A 731 -2.48 29.57 -12.06
C LEU A 731 -2.11 30.98 -11.60
N THR A 732 -1.21 31.07 -10.59
CA THR A 732 -0.71 32.34 -10.05
C THR A 732 0.23 33.01 -11.05
N HIS A 733 1.16 32.21 -11.59
CA HIS A 733 2.19 32.71 -12.54
C HIS A 733 1.90 32.37 -14.00
N ASN A 734 0.85 31.58 -14.26
CA ASN A 734 0.46 31.10 -15.59
C ASN A 734 1.57 30.32 -16.32
N ASP A 735 2.30 29.51 -15.60
CA ASP A 735 3.39 28.67 -16.12
C ASP A 735 3.17 27.16 -15.80
N TRP A 736 4.17 26.32 -16.08
CA TRP A 736 4.13 24.90 -15.79
C TRP A 736 4.74 24.60 -14.42
N LEU A 737 4.15 23.64 -13.69
CA LEU A 737 4.76 23.15 -12.47
C LEU A 737 6.04 22.35 -12.78
N PRO A 738 7.10 22.48 -11.97
CA PRO A 738 8.33 21.73 -12.15
C PRO A 738 8.16 20.24 -11.79
N PHE A 739 9.07 19.38 -12.26
CA PHE A 739 9.18 17.95 -11.94
C PHE A 739 7.91 17.12 -12.21
N MET A 740 7.09 17.51 -13.18
CA MET A 740 5.93 16.74 -13.59
C MET A 740 6.31 15.63 -14.59
N PRO A 741 5.72 14.42 -14.46
CA PRO A 741 6.07 13.30 -15.34
C PRO A 741 5.83 13.57 -16.82
N SER A 742 6.68 13.00 -17.68
CA SER A 742 6.47 12.94 -19.13
C SER A 742 5.34 11.98 -19.48
N ASP A 743 4.73 12.14 -20.66
CA ASP A 743 3.76 11.18 -21.17
C ASP A 743 4.44 9.83 -21.43
N ARG A 744 3.75 8.74 -21.09
CA ARG A 744 4.30 7.39 -21.16
C ARG A 744 3.34 6.44 -21.85
N TYR A 745 3.86 5.63 -22.77
CA TYR A 745 3.13 4.63 -23.54
C TYR A 745 3.81 3.29 -23.43
N GLY A 746 3.05 2.24 -23.10
CA GLY A 746 3.54 0.89 -22.95
C GLY A 746 2.75 -0.10 -23.80
N LEU A 747 3.44 -1.06 -24.40
CA LEU A 747 2.83 -2.22 -25.06
C LEU A 747 3.54 -3.47 -24.60
N SER A 748 2.79 -4.43 -24.08
CA SER A 748 3.32 -5.74 -23.69
C SER A 748 2.60 -6.87 -24.40
N ALA A 749 3.35 -7.91 -24.78
CA ALA A 749 2.86 -9.16 -25.32
C ALA A 749 3.31 -10.31 -24.43
N THR A 750 2.38 -11.14 -23.98
CA THR A 750 2.65 -12.33 -23.17
C THR A 750 2.10 -13.54 -23.89
N TYR A 751 2.94 -14.55 -24.09
CA TYR A 751 2.57 -15.84 -24.69
C TYR A 751 2.79 -16.97 -23.70
N GLU A 752 1.72 -17.69 -23.38
CA GLU A 752 1.76 -18.91 -22.59
C GLU A 752 1.99 -20.11 -23.52
N LEU A 753 3.13 -20.79 -23.35
CA LEU A 753 3.52 -21.91 -24.20
C LEU A 753 2.60 -23.14 -23.97
N PRO A 754 2.03 -23.74 -25.01
CA PRO A 754 1.18 -24.94 -24.90
C PRO A 754 2.02 -26.18 -24.59
N LEU A 755 2.21 -26.51 -23.31
CA LEU A 755 2.98 -27.68 -22.90
C LEU A 755 2.10 -28.93 -22.76
N LYS A 756 2.66 -30.12 -23.01
CA LYS A 756 1.93 -31.41 -23.03
C LYS A 756 1.28 -31.79 -21.69
N LYS A 757 1.74 -31.25 -20.57
CA LYS A 757 1.17 -31.48 -19.22
C LYS A 757 0.98 -30.14 -18.53
N PRO A 758 -0.02 -29.32 -18.92
CA PRO A 758 -0.17 -27.94 -18.41
C PRO A 758 -0.47 -27.85 -16.91
N GLN A 759 -0.92 -28.92 -16.30
CA GLN A 759 -1.10 -29.02 -14.84
C GLN A 759 0.24 -29.12 -14.10
N LYS A 760 1.25 -29.78 -14.71
CA LYS A 760 2.57 -29.97 -14.13
C LYS A 760 3.60 -28.93 -14.58
N TYR A 761 3.54 -28.52 -15.85
CA TYR A 761 4.50 -27.59 -16.45
C TYR A 761 3.78 -26.42 -17.08
N ARG A 762 4.20 -25.21 -16.76
CA ARG A 762 3.74 -23.99 -17.43
C ARG A 762 4.96 -23.15 -17.78
N SER A 763 4.91 -22.50 -18.92
CA SER A 763 5.95 -21.57 -19.34
C SER A 763 5.31 -20.39 -20.04
N SER A 764 5.84 -19.20 -19.82
CA SER A 764 5.41 -17.99 -20.50
C SER A 764 6.60 -17.14 -20.89
N LEU A 765 6.43 -16.44 -22.00
CA LEU A 765 7.35 -15.42 -22.48
C LEU A 765 6.58 -14.10 -22.57
N SER A 766 7.14 -13.04 -21.99
CA SER A 766 6.58 -11.70 -22.04
C SER A 766 7.61 -10.72 -22.54
N LEU A 767 7.23 -9.84 -23.46
CA LEU A 767 8.02 -8.68 -23.91
C LEU A 767 7.19 -7.42 -23.69
N SER A 768 7.83 -6.34 -23.28
CA SER A 768 7.20 -5.05 -23.03
C SER A 768 8.07 -3.90 -23.54
N GLY A 769 7.54 -3.11 -24.45
CA GLY A 769 8.13 -1.85 -24.89
C GLY A 769 7.51 -0.68 -24.12
N ILE A 770 8.32 0.26 -23.65
CA ILE A 770 7.90 1.48 -22.95
C ILE A 770 8.53 2.66 -23.70
N TYR A 771 7.70 3.56 -24.21
CA TYR A 771 8.12 4.82 -24.83
C TYR A 771 7.74 5.98 -23.93
N VAL A 772 8.72 6.84 -23.58
CA VAL A 772 8.54 8.04 -22.75
C VAL A 772 8.89 9.24 -23.61
N THR A 773 7.97 10.20 -23.69
CA THR A 773 8.15 11.40 -24.49
C THR A 773 9.12 12.39 -23.82
N LYS A 774 9.72 13.27 -24.62
CA LYS A 774 10.40 14.45 -24.08
C LYS A 774 9.41 15.30 -23.31
N GLN A 775 9.75 15.75 -22.09
CA GLN A 775 8.90 16.69 -21.36
C GLN A 775 9.02 18.09 -21.99
N THR A 776 7.90 18.58 -22.52
CA THR A 776 7.79 19.91 -23.13
C THR A 776 7.00 20.89 -22.26
N ARG A 777 6.38 20.38 -21.19
CA ARG A 777 5.52 21.15 -20.28
C ARG A 777 6.30 21.50 -19.00
N PHE A 778 7.32 22.34 -19.14
CA PHE A 778 8.12 22.86 -18.02
C PHE A 778 8.55 24.30 -18.34
N ASP A 779 8.99 25.04 -17.32
CA ASP A 779 9.52 26.39 -17.45
C ASP A 779 11.06 26.30 -17.37
N PRO A 780 11.79 26.61 -18.46
CA PRO A 780 13.26 26.57 -18.47
C PRO A 780 13.92 27.50 -17.45
N ASP A 781 13.28 28.61 -17.09
CA ASP A 781 13.83 29.55 -16.10
C ASP A 781 13.73 29.01 -14.66
N LYS A 782 12.83 28.06 -14.43
CA LYS A 782 12.62 27.35 -13.15
C LYS A 782 13.34 26.00 -13.09
N ASP A 783 14.21 25.69 -14.06
CA ASP A 783 15.04 24.49 -14.06
C ASP A 783 16.53 24.84 -13.94
N LEU A 784 17.37 23.87 -13.58
CA LEU A 784 18.83 24.05 -13.52
C LEU A 784 19.46 24.08 -14.90
N VAL A 785 18.82 23.43 -15.86
CA VAL A 785 19.21 23.38 -17.26
C VAL A 785 18.07 23.82 -18.17
N PRO A 786 18.34 24.47 -19.30
CA PRO A 786 17.29 25.07 -20.15
C PRO A 786 16.52 24.02 -20.97
N ASP A 787 16.96 22.78 -21.02
CA ASP A 787 16.34 21.73 -21.83
C ASP A 787 16.03 20.46 -20.99
N SER A 788 14.96 19.78 -21.34
CA SER A 788 14.56 18.51 -20.73
C SER A 788 15.25 17.32 -21.41
N PRO A 789 15.38 16.17 -20.72
CA PRO A 789 15.91 14.95 -21.33
C PRO A 789 15.16 14.56 -22.61
N PRO A 790 15.84 14.01 -23.62
CA PRO A 790 15.20 13.53 -24.84
C PRO A 790 14.25 12.35 -24.56
N ALA A 791 13.32 12.12 -25.48
CA ALA A 791 12.47 10.93 -25.46
C ALA A 791 13.33 9.66 -25.55
N TYR A 792 12.83 8.57 -24.95
CA TYR A 792 13.54 7.29 -24.96
C TYR A 792 12.59 6.10 -25.05
N PHE A 793 13.15 4.95 -25.41
CA PHE A 793 12.45 3.69 -25.49
C PHE A 793 13.18 2.60 -24.69
N LEU A 794 12.44 1.87 -23.86
CA LEU A 794 12.93 0.73 -23.09
C LEU A 794 12.26 -0.56 -23.56
N LEU A 795 13.03 -1.62 -23.75
CA LEU A 795 12.53 -2.96 -23.99
C LEU A 795 12.82 -3.82 -22.75
N ASN A 796 11.77 -4.41 -22.18
CA ASN A 796 11.83 -5.33 -21.06
C ASN A 796 11.29 -6.70 -21.46
N GLY A 797 11.72 -7.75 -20.77
CA GLY A 797 11.27 -9.10 -21.06
C GLY A 797 11.27 -10.02 -19.86
N THR A 798 10.43 -11.03 -19.86
CA THR A 798 10.40 -12.07 -18.83
C THR A 798 10.17 -13.43 -19.47
N ALA A 799 11.02 -14.40 -19.15
CA ALA A 799 10.81 -15.81 -19.42
C ALA A 799 10.55 -16.53 -18.09
N GLU A 800 9.46 -17.26 -18.01
CA GLU A 800 9.03 -17.97 -16.80
C GLU A 800 8.83 -19.47 -17.11
N PHE A 801 9.35 -20.33 -16.24
CA PHE A 801 9.12 -21.77 -16.26
C PHE A 801 8.70 -22.25 -14.88
N ARG A 802 7.55 -22.91 -14.80
CA ARG A 802 6.91 -23.35 -13.58
C ARG A 802 6.70 -24.86 -13.58
N ILE A 803 7.05 -25.51 -12.46
CA ILE A 803 6.90 -26.93 -12.22
C ILE A 803 5.97 -27.13 -11.03
N GLY A 804 4.81 -27.73 -11.27
CA GLY A 804 3.94 -28.22 -10.20
C GLY A 804 4.50 -29.51 -9.61
N LEU A 805 4.69 -29.53 -8.30
CA LEU A 805 5.17 -30.67 -7.53
C LEU A 805 4.01 -31.29 -6.72
N PRO A 806 4.14 -32.54 -6.23
CA PRO A 806 3.14 -33.15 -5.35
C PRO A 806 2.82 -32.28 -4.13
N GLN A 807 1.64 -32.48 -3.54
CA GLN A 807 1.16 -31.74 -2.36
C GLN A 807 1.03 -30.24 -2.56
N ASN A 808 0.58 -29.78 -3.75
CA ASN A 808 0.41 -28.36 -4.12
C ASN A 808 1.69 -27.52 -4.00
N ARG A 809 2.86 -28.13 -4.04
CA ARG A 809 4.14 -27.42 -4.09
C ARG A 809 4.42 -26.92 -5.51
N GLU A 810 5.18 -25.86 -5.59
CA GLU A 810 5.51 -25.22 -6.86
C GLU A 810 6.96 -24.76 -6.88
N LEU A 811 7.66 -25.05 -7.97
CA LEU A 811 8.97 -24.47 -8.24
C LEU A 811 8.88 -23.64 -9.52
N LYS A 812 9.34 -22.38 -9.45
CA LYS A 812 9.30 -21.43 -10.55
C LYS A 812 10.69 -20.85 -10.79
N PHE A 813 11.11 -20.85 -12.06
CA PHE A 813 12.32 -20.15 -12.51
C PHE A 813 11.92 -18.99 -13.39
N MET A 814 12.57 -17.85 -13.22
CA MET A 814 12.33 -16.63 -13.99
C MET A 814 13.64 -16.02 -14.43
N ILE A 815 13.68 -15.59 -15.69
CA ILE A 815 14.71 -14.69 -16.23
C ILE A 815 13.98 -13.40 -16.55
N VAL A 816 14.41 -12.30 -15.93
CA VAL A 816 13.84 -10.96 -16.14
C VAL A 816 14.92 -10.08 -16.76
N GLY A 817 14.61 -9.43 -17.87
CA GLY A 817 15.49 -8.44 -18.52
C GLY A 817 14.83 -7.07 -18.47
N ASP A 818 15.55 -6.10 -17.91
CA ASP A 818 15.17 -4.69 -17.89
C ASP A 818 16.11 -3.90 -18.80
N ASN A 819 15.57 -2.94 -19.57
CA ASN A 819 16.34 -2.16 -20.53
C ASN A 819 17.27 -3.04 -21.40
N ILE A 820 16.70 -4.09 -22.01
CA ILE A 820 17.44 -5.12 -22.77
C ILE A 820 18.28 -4.50 -23.89
N LEU A 821 17.79 -3.41 -24.49
CA LEU A 821 18.50 -2.68 -25.56
C LEU A 821 19.65 -1.79 -25.04
N ASN A 822 19.83 -1.75 -23.71
CA ASN A 822 20.85 -0.94 -23.07
C ASN A 822 20.77 0.56 -23.46
N ALA A 823 19.56 1.11 -23.53
CA ALA A 823 19.32 2.50 -23.85
C ALA A 823 19.97 3.41 -22.78
N LEU A 824 20.67 4.45 -23.21
CA LEU A 824 21.20 5.49 -22.34
C LEU A 824 20.12 6.58 -22.21
N TYR A 825 19.55 6.76 -21.01
CA TYR A 825 18.41 7.64 -20.81
C TYR A 825 18.44 8.36 -19.46
N LYS A 826 17.60 9.38 -19.33
CA LYS A 826 17.35 10.13 -18.11
C LYS A 826 15.83 10.30 -17.92
N GLU A 827 15.35 10.14 -16.70
CA GLU A 827 13.99 10.52 -16.33
C GLU A 827 13.89 12.00 -16.01
N TYR A 828 12.85 12.69 -16.49
CA TYR A 828 12.66 14.11 -16.16
C TYR A 828 12.42 14.33 -14.66
N THR A 829 11.81 13.37 -13.99
CA THR A 829 11.53 13.39 -12.56
C THR A 829 12.67 12.89 -11.67
N ASP A 830 13.84 12.50 -12.24
CA ASP A 830 15.02 12.22 -11.45
C ASP A 830 15.79 13.51 -11.14
N ARG A 831 15.99 13.81 -9.87
CA ARG A 831 16.77 14.97 -9.41
C ARG A 831 18.26 14.85 -9.72
N PHE A 832 18.75 13.65 -10.04
CA PHE A 832 20.14 13.43 -10.48
C PHE A 832 20.32 13.49 -11.99
N ARG A 833 19.25 13.73 -12.78
CA ARG A 833 19.36 13.90 -14.26
C ARG A 833 20.39 14.94 -14.70
N TYR A 834 20.67 15.91 -13.85
CA TYR A 834 21.68 16.95 -14.12
C TYR A 834 23.11 16.40 -14.14
N TYR A 835 23.34 15.26 -13.48
CA TYR A 835 24.67 14.73 -13.21
C TYR A 835 24.91 13.35 -13.81
N ALA A 836 23.87 12.56 -14.02
CA ALA A 836 24.00 11.16 -14.37
C ALA A 836 22.80 10.62 -15.18
N HIS A 837 23.01 9.48 -15.81
CA HIS A 837 21.98 8.70 -16.50
C HIS A 837 21.43 7.60 -15.59
N GLU A 838 20.27 7.09 -15.95
CA GLU A 838 19.60 5.97 -15.33
C GLU A 838 20.34 4.64 -15.56
N ARG A 839 19.89 3.61 -14.85
CA ARG A 839 20.42 2.25 -14.94
C ARG A 839 20.33 1.72 -16.37
N GLY A 840 21.42 1.16 -16.89
CA GLY A 840 21.48 0.43 -18.16
C GLY A 840 20.82 -0.95 -18.05
N SER A 841 21.18 -1.85 -19.00
CA SER A 841 20.61 -3.20 -19.05
C SER A 841 20.85 -3.97 -17.75
N ASN A 842 19.83 -4.72 -17.32
CA ASN A 842 19.88 -5.62 -16.18
C ASN A 842 19.21 -6.95 -16.53
N PHE A 843 19.85 -8.05 -16.20
CA PHE A 843 19.24 -9.38 -16.27
C PHE A 843 19.21 -9.98 -14.87
N SER A 844 18.02 -10.47 -14.47
CA SER A 844 17.81 -11.08 -13.17
C SER A 844 17.45 -12.54 -13.35
N LEU A 845 18.12 -13.43 -12.61
CA LEU A 845 17.75 -14.82 -12.47
C LEU A 845 17.07 -15.02 -11.11
N ARG A 846 15.87 -15.59 -11.11
CA ARG A 846 15.09 -15.80 -9.89
C ARG A 846 14.56 -17.20 -9.77
N THR A 847 14.52 -17.72 -8.58
CA THR A 847 13.94 -19.03 -8.24
C THR A 847 12.99 -18.86 -7.08
N LEU A 848 11.74 -19.26 -7.28
CA LEU A 848 10.68 -19.23 -6.28
C LEU A 848 10.24 -20.64 -5.98
N PHE A 849 10.22 -21.01 -4.71
CA PHE A 849 9.67 -22.28 -4.22
C PHE A 849 8.49 -22.00 -3.28
N LYS A 850 7.35 -22.66 -3.52
CA LYS A 850 6.16 -22.64 -2.65
C LYS A 850 5.87 -24.07 -2.15
N PHE A 851 5.54 -24.20 -0.87
CA PHE A 851 5.25 -25.50 -0.24
C PHE A 851 4.12 -25.42 0.78
#